data_9ed9e0083c18a88cc6c6fc32c6c918cf
#
_entry.id   9ed9e0083c18a88cc6c6fc32c6c918cf
#
_cell.length_a   1.000
_cell.length_b   1.000
_cell.length_c   1.000
_cell.angle_alpha   90.00
_cell.angle_beta   90.00
_cell.angle_gamma   90.00
#
_symmetry.space_group_name_H-M   'P 1'
#
loop_
_entity.id
_entity.type
_entity.pdbx_description
1 polymer ?
#
loop_
_entity_poly.entity_id
_entity_poly.type
_entity_poly.pdbx_seq_one_letter_code
_entity_poly.pdbx_strand_id
1 'polypeptide(L)'
;MEYDFREIEQKWQQHWRDHQTYQVTEDPTRKKFYVLNMFPYPSGAGLHVGHPLGYIASDIYARYKRQQGFNVLNPMGYDAYGLPAEQYAIQTGQHPAVTTEQNIKRYREQLDKIGFCFDWSREVRTCDAGYYHWTQWAFERMFESYYDNRTKQARPIHELVRHFEEEGTLDMDVAQTEPLVFSARDWRSMNEKEQQQTLMNYRIAYLGETMVNWCQDLGTVLANDEVVDGVSVRGGYPVVQRKMRQWCLRVSAYAQRMLDGLDLVDWSDSIKETQRNWVGRSEGAEMRFESITPEGTEERRGHFTIFTTRADTIFGVTFMVLAPESELVAQLTTSEQREEVETYLAYVAKRTERDRMADHKVTGVFSGSYGVNPFTGERIPIWISEYVLAGYGTGAIMAVPAHDSRDYAFARHFQLPIVPLIEGADVSQESFDAKEGTVMNSPREGVNSTLTLNGLTVQEAIAKTKAFIAEQGIGQVKVNYRLRDAIFSRQRYWGEPFPVYYKDDMPYMIPEDCLPLQLPEIDAYKPTESGEPPLGRAEKWAWDTEKRCVVEKRLIDHKTVFPIELCTMPGFAGSSAYYLRYMDPHNDQALVGKKADEYWQNVDLYVGGTEHATGHLIYSRFWNKFLFDLGVSCKEEPFQRLVNQGMIQGRSNFVYRVNAADAAEHPIFVSKGLKDQYDTTPIHVDVNIVHADILDLDAFRAWRPELKNAEFVLEDGKYVCGWAIEKMSKSMFNVVNPDDIVSQYGADTLRLYEMFLGPVEASKPWDTNGIDGCHRFLKKFWKLFQQELVDEDPTKEELKSLHKLIKKVSTDIEVFSYNTSVSAFMVCTNELTQQKCRNLRILRTLVTVLAPFAPHIAEELWEQTGGKGSVCDTEWPTWNEDYLVEDEVQMPVSFNGKARFQINLPATASKEAIIEAAMNDERSQKYLEGKQVVKTIVVPGRIINIVVK
;
A
#
# COMPACT_ATOMS: atom_id res chain seq x y z
N MET A 1 30.16 30.86 20.59
CA MET A 1 28.69 30.74 20.85
C MET A 1 28.37 29.26 20.95
N GLU A 2 27.63 28.86 21.98
CA GLU A 2 27.17 27.45 22.09
C GLU A 2 26.07 27.16 21.08
N TYR A 3 25.92 25.88 20.72
CA TYR A 3 24.85 25.40 19.86
C TYR A 3 23.56 25.26 20.67
N ASP A 4 22.71 26.26 20.64
CA ASP A 4 21.37 26.24 21.21
C ASP A 4 20.33 25.91 20.15
N PHE A 5 20.06 24.62 19.97
CA PHE A 5 19.13 24.15 18.96
C PHE A 5 17.68 24.61 19.22
N ARG A 6 17.28 24.82 20.49
CA ARG A 6 15.90 25.24 20.82
C ARG A 6 15.62 26.63 20.29
N GLU A 7 16.54 27.57 20.53
CA GLU A 7 16.43 28.95 20.05
C GLU A 7 16.53 29.00 18.52
N ILE A 8 17.47 28.29 17.91
CA ILE A 8 17.69 28.23 16.46
C ILE A 8 16.47 27.68 15.73
N GLU A 9 15.93 26.54 16.17
CA GLU A 9 14.81 25.87 15.53
C GLU A 9 13.53 26.70 15.67
N GLN A 10 13.27 27.31 16.83
CA GLN A 10 12.14 28.20 17.02
C GLN A 10 12.23 29.44 16.11
N LYS A 11 13.42 30.06 16.02
CA LYS A 11 13.68 31.23 15.17
C LYS A 11 13.33 30.94 13.70
N TRP A 12 13.85 29.82 13.15
CA TRP A 12 13.70 29.54 11.73
C TRP A 12 12.32 29.00 11.38
N GLN A 13 11.70 28.22 12.24
CA GLN A 13 10.30 27.79 12.05
C GLN A 13 9.36 29.00 12.03
N GLN A 14 9.58 29.98 12.91
CA GLN A 14 8.81 31.24 12.90
C GLN A 14 9.08 32.05 11.63
N HIS A 15 10.34 32.17 11.23
CA HIS A 15 10.71 32.84 10.00
C HIS A 15 10.03 32.26 8.76
N TRP A 16 10.03 30.93 8.60
CA TRP A 16 9.38 30.26 7.48
C TRP A 16 7.86 30.46 7.45
N ARG A 17 7.21 30.48 8.62
CA ARG A 17 5.78 30.81 8.72
C ARG A 17 5.48 32.24 8.31
N ASP A 18 6.23 33.19 8.86
CA ASP A 18 5.97 34.61 8.65
C ASP A 18 6.20 35.02 7.18
N HIS A 19 7.17 34.41 6.52
CA HIS A 19 7.52 34.71 5.13
C HIS A 19 6.86 33.77 4.12
N GLN A 20 6.08 32.79 4.58
CA GLN A 20 5.48 31.75 3.71
C GLN A 20 6.52 31.17 2.72
N THR A 21 7.70 30.84 3.25
CA THR A 21 8.90 30.46 2.48
C THR A 21 8.66 29.34 1.47
N TYR A 22 7.78 28.40 1.81
CA TYR A 22 7.53 27.21 0.98
C TYR A 22 6.27 27.29 0.14
N GLN A 23 5.56 28.41 0.19
CA GLN A 23 4.40 28.65 -0.67
C GLN A 23 4.84 28.73 -2.13
N VAL A 24 4.10 28.05 -2.99
CA VAL A 24 4.43 27.92 -4.41
C VAL A 24 3.22 28.20 -5.27
N THR A 25 3.47 28.80 -6.44
CA THR A 25 2.49 29.07 -7.50
C THR A 25 2.99 28.52 -8.82
N GLU A 26 2.10 28.41 -9.81
CA GLU A 26 2.47 28.00 -11.15
C GLU A 26 3.35 29.07 -11.80
N ASP A 27 4.61 28.73 -12.07
CA ASP A 27 5.59 29.59 -12.72
C ASP A 27 6.08 28.94 -14.03
N PRO A 28 5.58 29.37 -15.19
CA PRO A 28 5.93 28.74 -16.48
C PRO A 28 7.39 28.95 -16.87
N THR A 29 8.13 29.85 -16.21
CA THR A 29 9.57 30.09 -16.47
C THR A 29 10.46 29.07 -15.76
N ARG A 30 9.89 28.30 -14.82
CA ARG A 30 10.61 27.30 -14.01
C ARG A 30 10.05 25.92 -14.26
N LYS A 31 10.95 24.94 -14.32
CA LYS A 31 10.57 23.52 -14.39
C LYS A 31 9.95 23.09 -13.07
N LYS A 32 8.78 22.44 -13.13
CA LYS A 32 8.08 21.96 -11.95
C LYS A 32 8.71 20.69 -11.38
N PHE A 33 8.56 20.49 -10.07
CA PHE A 33 8.76 19.20 -9.43
C PHE A 33 7.73 19.00 -8.31
N TYR A 34 6.94 17.95 -8.42
CA TYR A 34 5.88 17.66 -7.47
C TYR A 34 6.28 16.49 -6.56
N VAL A 35 6.57 16.78 -5.31
CA VAL A 35 6.88 15.79 -4.25
C VAL A 35 5.65 15.62 -3.37
N LEU A 36 5.22 14.39 -3.16
CA LEU A 36 4.06 14.10 -2.33
C LEU A 36 4.32 12.93 -1.39
N ASN A 37 3.92 13.10 -0.14
CA ASN A 37 3.80 12.01 0.83
C ASN A 37 2.36 11.52 0.89
N MET A 38 2.16 10.23 1.16
CA MET A 38 0.86 9.75 1.58
C MET A 38 0.48 10.46 2.88
N PHE A 39 -0.61 11.20 2.85
CA PHE A 39 -1.01 12.05 3.97
C PHE A 39 -1.49 11.23 5.18
N PRO A 40 -1.29 11.74 6.41
CA PRO A 40 -1.62 10.99 7.59
C PRO A 40 -3.12 10.98 7.89
N TYR A 41 -3.57 9.90 8.55
CA TYR A 41 -4.84 9.86 9.26
C TYR A 41 -4.62 10.37 10.69
N PRO A 42 -5.22 11.51 11.10
CA PRO A 42 -4.95 12.10 12.40
C PRO A 42 -5.61 11.31 13.54
N SER A 43 -4.80 10.59 14.31
CA SER A 43 -5.22 9.83 15.48
C SER A 43 -4.94 10.56 16.80
N GLY A 44 -5.68 10.24 17.86
CA GLY A 44 -5.61 10.97 19.14
C GLY A 44 -4.27 10.96 19.87
N ALA A 45 -3.36 10.02 19.56
CA ALA A 45 -2.03 10.01 20.18
C ALA A 45 -1.01 10.91 19.50
N GLY A 46 -1.31 11.44 18.33
CA GLY A 46 -0.33 12.11 17.50
C GLY A 46 0.61 11.13 16.78
N LEU A 47 1.71 11.67 16.29
CA LEU A 47 2.77 10.91 15.59
C LEU A 47 3.67 10.17 16.58
N HIS A 48 4.18 9.02 16.19
CA HIS A 48 5.37 8.42 16.80
C HIS A 48 6.57 8.57 15.84
N VAL A 49 7.80 8.26 16.32
CA VAL A 49 9.04 8.47 15.55
C VAL A 49 9.11 7.69 14.24
N GLY A 50 8.27 6.71 14.03
CA GLY A 50 8.19 5.97 12.77
C GLY A 50 7.48 6.71 11.63
N HIS A 51 6.55 7.61 11.94
CA HIS A 51 5.81 8.36 10.92
C HIS A 51 6.68 9.35 10.12
N PRO A 52 7.61 10.11 10.74
CA PRO A 52 8.37 11.10 9.99
C PRO A 52 9.41 10.51 9.03
N LEU A 53 9.74 9.23 9.09
CA LEU A 53 10.78 8.61 8.25
C LEU A 53 10.59 8.95 6.75
N GLY A 54 9.42 8.66 6.22
CA GLY A 54 9.09 8.99 4.83
C GLY A 54 9.02 10.48 4.56
N TYR A 55 8.50 11.24 5.51
CA TYR A 55 8.37 12.70 5.39
C TYR A 55 9.74 13.39 5.38
N ILE A 56 10.68 12.94 6.20
CA ILE A 56 12.05 13.46 6.20
C ILE A 56 12.75 13.10 4.90
N ALA A 57 12.62 11.86 4.44
CA ALA A 57 13.22 11.41 3.18
C ALA A 57 12.76 12.23 1.98
N SER A 58 11.46 12.49 1.86
CA SER A 58 10.90 13.32 0.80
C SER A 58 11.22 14.81 0.96
N ASP A 59 11.30 15.31 2.18
CA ASP A 59 11.67 16.69 2.49
C ASP A 59 13.11 17.01 2.04
N ILE A 60 14.02 16.09 2.29
CA ILE A 60 15.41 16.19 1.79
C ILE A 60 15.40 16.29 0.27
N TYR A 61 14.66 15.43 -0.40
CA TYR A 61 14.58 15.42 -1.85
C TYR A 61 13.94 16.71 -2.41
N ALA A 62 12.87 17.19 -1.78
CA ALA A 62 12.20 18.43 -2.13
C ALA A 62 13.15 19.65 -2.02
N ARG A 63 13.91 19.76 -0.93
CA ARG A 63 14.90 20.81 -0.70
C ARG A 63 16.04 20.74 -1.71
N TYR A 64 16.52 19.56 -2.00
CA TYR A 64 17.54 19.32 -3.03
C TYR A 64 17.07 19.76 -4.42
N LYS A 65 15.83 19.43 -4.82
CA LYS A 65 15.26 19.87 -6.09
C LYS A 65 15.08 21.39 -6.16
N ARG A 66 14.67 22.02 -5.07
CA ARG A 66 14.61 23.48 -5.00
C ARG A 66 15.96 24.11 -5.21
N GLN A 67 17.02 23.60 -4.61
CA GLN A 67 18.39 24.06 -4.82
C GLN A 67 18.91 23.77 -6.25
N GLN A 68 18.31 22.86 -6.96
CA GLN A 68 18.56 22.65 -8.40
C GLN A 68 17.78 23.60 -9.31
N GLY A 69 17.03 24.54 -8.76
CA GLY A 69 16.27 25.55 -9.51
C GLY A 69 14.86 25.15 -9.91
N PHE A 70 14.36 23.97 -9.48
CA PHE A 70 12.98 23.58 -9.73
C PHE A 70 11.98 24.38 -8.91
N ASN A 71 10.79 24.57 -9.47
CA ASN A 71 9.62 25.03 -8.73
C ASN A 71 8.96 23.81 -8.06
N VAL A 72 9.15 23.67 -6.76
CA VAL A 72 8.79 22.46 -6.02
C VAL A 72 7.45 22.63 -5.32
N LEU A 73 6.48 21.77 -5.67
CA LEU A 73 5.23 21.59 -4.92
C LEU A 73 5.42 20.45 -3.92
N ASN A 74 5.31 20.74 -2.63
CA ASN A 74 5.35 19.76 -1.54
C ASN A 74 4.23 20.07 -0.54
N PRO A 75 2.98 19.67 -0.84
CA PRO A 75 1.82 19.94 0.00
C PRO A 75 1.67 18.92 1.11
N MET A 76 0.86 19.23 2.10
CA MET A 76 0.46 18.34 3.17
C MET A 76 -0.98 18.62 3.58
N GLY A 77 -1.67 17.59 4.05
CA GLY A 77 -3.03 17.64 4.57
C GLY A 77 -3.36 16.41 5.39
N TYR A 78 -4.65 16.10 5.51
CA TYR A 78 -5.12 15.05 6.41
C TYR A 78 -6.22 14.22 5.76
N ASP A 79 -6.08 12.90 5.84
CA ASP A 79 -7.15 11.95 5.60
C ASP A 79 -7.98 11.87 6.88
N ALA A 80 -9.14 12.53 6.89
CA ALA A 80 -9.82 12.89 8.13
C ALA A 80 -11.17 12.18 8.33
N TYR A 81 -11.60 11.35 7.39
CA TYR A 81 -12.77 10.48 7.54
C TYR A 81 -12.37 9.06 7.94
N GLY A 82 -13.24 8.35 8.62
CA GLY A 82 -13.07 6.93 8.90
C GLY A 82 -13.49 6.47 10.29
N LEU A 83 -13.37 5.18 10.50
CA LEU A 83 -13.86 4.45 11.66
C LEU A 83 -13.26 4.88 13.03
N PRO A 84 -11.97 5.27 13.15
CA PRO A 84 -11.42 5.59 14.47
C PRO A 84 -12.12 6.77 15.17
N ALA A 85 -12.40 7.85 14.44
CA ALA A 85 -13.09 9.01 14.99
C ALA A 85 -14.55 8.69 15.33
N GLU A 86 -15.20 7.88 14.50
CA GLU A 86 -16.58 7.46 14.73
C GLU A 86 -16.72 6.54 15.95
N GLN A 87 -15.80 5.58 16.15
CA GLN A 87 -15.82 4.73 17.33
C GLN A 87 -15.63 5.54 18.63
N TYR A 88 -14.75 6.52 18.60
CA TYR A 88 -14.59 7.42 19.73
C TYR A 88 -15.88 8.23 19.99
N ALA A 89 -16.55 8.69 18.94
CA ALA A 89 -17.83 9.39 19.04
C ALA A 89 -18.94 8.49 19.62
N ILE A 90 -18.99 7.22 19.23
CA ILE A 90 -19.95 6.22 19.77
C ILE A 90 -19.73 6.06 21.29
N GLN A 91 -18.48 5.99 21.73
CA GLN A 91 -18.12 5.79 23.14
C GLN A 91 -18.38 7.01 24.02
N THR A 92 -18.14 8.20 23.49
CA THR A 92 -18.12 9.45 24.26
C THR A 92 -19.33 10.35 24.02
N GLY A 93 -20.07 10.13 22.93
CA GLY A 93 -21.14 11.02 22.47
C GLY A 93 -20.63 12.34 21.85
N GLN A 94 -19.31 12.53 21.74
CA GLN A 94 -18.72 13.72 21.12
C GLN A 94 -18.79 13.62 19.59
N HIS A 95 -19.15 14.74 18.92
CA HIS A 95 -19.18 14.78 17.45
C HIS A 95 -17.80 14.46 16.86
N PRO A 96 -17.69 13.59 15.85
CA PRO A 96 -16.40 13.18 15.26
C PRO A 96 -15.57 14.35 14.74
N ALA A 97 -16.19 15.41 14.24
CA ALA A 97 -15.51 16.62 13.78
C ALA A 97 -14.68 17.31 14.87
N VAL A 98 -15.15 17.32 16.10
CA VAL A 98 -14.43 17.94 17.23
C VAL A 98 -13.17 17.17 17.55
N THR A 99 -13.26 15.86 17.66
CA THR A 99 -12.10 14.98 17.87
C THR A 99 -11.10 15.09 16.73
N THR A 100 -11.58 15.06 15.49
CA THR A 100 -10.76 15.20 14.28
C THR A 100 -10.00 16.52 14.26
N GLU A 101 -10.65 17.63 14.58
CA GLU A 101 -10.00 18.95 14.65
C GLU A 101 -8.90 19.00 15.71
N GLN A 102 -9.14 18.44 16.89
CA GLN A 102 -8.14 18.34 17.96
C GLN A 102 -6.92 17.51 17.51
N ASN A 103 -7.17 16.38 16.83
CA ASN A 103 -6.12 15.51 16.34
C ASN A 103 -5.31 16.17 15.22
N ILE A 104 -5.96 16.87 14.29
CA ILE A 104 -5.29 17.64 13.23
C ILE A 104 -4.38 18.71 13.84
N LYS A 105 -4.87 19.43 14.81
CA LYS A 105 -4.06 20.45 15.52
C LYS A 105 -2.82 19.83 16.14
N ARG A 106 -2.96 18.68 16.81
CA ARG A 106 -1.84 17.94 17.41
C ARG A 106 -0.80 17.50 16.37
N TYR A 107 -1.26 16.93 15.26
CA TYR A 107 -0.39 16.52 14.15
C TYR A 107 0.35 17.71 13.54
N ARG A 108 -0.36 18.82 13.31
CA ARG A 108 0.23 20.04 12.78
C ARG A 108 1.33 20.60 13.69
N GLU A 109 1.11 20.65 14.99
CA GLU A 109 2.11 21.09 15.97
C GLU A 109 3.38 20.20 15.93
N GLN A 110 3.22 18.88 15.83
CA GLN A 110 4.34 17.96 15.72
C GLN A 110 5.11 18.10 14.40
N LEU A 111 4.40 18.21 13.28
CA LEU A 111 5.02 18.40 11.96
C LEU A 111 5.77 19.73 11.87
N ASP A 112 5.21 20.81 12.41
CA ASP A 112 5.87 22.12 12.43
C ASP A 112 7.18 22.09 13.22
N LYS A 113 7.23 21.36 14.32
CA LYS A 113 8.45 21.21 15.14
C LYS A 113 9.58 20.46 14.46
N ILE A 114 9.27 19.58 13.49
CA ILE A 114 10.29 18.84 12.73
C ILE A 114 10.88 19.70 11.60
N GLY A 115 10.18 20.76 11.19
CA GLY A 115 10.69 21.75 10.25
C GLY A 115 10.63 21.32 8.78
N PHE A 116 9.54 20.73 8.34
CA PHE A 116 9.32 20.36 6.95
C PHE A 116 9.09 21.57 6.03
N CYS A 117 9.42 21.41 4.75
CA CYS A 117 9.17 22.42 3.72
C CYS A 117 7.79 22.28 3.05
N PHE A 118 6.76 21.95 3.82
CA PHE A 118 5.40 21.83 3.30
C PHE A 118 4.79 23.20 2.95
N ASP A 119 4.09 23.24 1.81
CA ASP A 119 3.24 24.37 1.47
C ASP A 119 1.86 24.22 2.13
N TRP A 120 1.71 24.73 3.32
CA TRP A 120 0.49 24.66 4.11
C TRP A 120 -0.67 25.51 3.54
N SER A 121 -0.39 26.42 2.60
CA SER A 121 -1.45 27.15 1.91
C SER A 121 -2.33 26.24 1.06
N ARG A 122 -1.84 25.03 0.77
CA ARG A 122 -2.53 24.01 -0.03
C ARG A 122 -3.07 22.84 0.84
N GLU A 123 -3.15 23.03 2.16
CA GLU A 123 -3.71 22.02 3.06
C GLU A 123 -5.10 21.59 2.61
N VAL A 124 -5.34 20.28 2.58
CA VAL A 124 -6.66 19.69 2.36
C VAL A 124 -7.02 18.78 3.53
N ARG A 125 -8.31 18.66 3.81
CA ARG A 125 -8.88 17.76 4.80
C ARG A 125 -10.04 17.05 4.14
N THR A 126 -10.01 15.74 4.06
CA THR A 126 -11.05 14.98 3.35
C THR A 126 -12.44 15.14 3.94
N CYS A 127 -12.54 15.57 5.22
CA CYS A 127 -13.80 15.84 5.91
C CYS A 127 -14.37 17.24 5.69
N ASP A 128 -13.65 18.13 5.00
CA ASP A 128 -14.13 19.48 4.70
C ASP A 128 -15.10 19.45 3.50
N ALA A 129 -16.20 20.16 3.61
CA ALA A 129 -17.23 20.22 2.57
C ALA A 129 -16.69 20.73 1.22
N GLY A 130 -15.79 21.71 1.24
CA GLY A 130 -15.12 22.20 0.03
C GLY A 130 -14.21 21.17 -0.65
N TYR A 131 -13.73 20.19 0.10
CA TYR A 131 -12.95 19.07 -0.43
C TYR A 131 -13.84 17.95 -0.95
N TYR A 132 -14.75 17.39 -0.13
CA TYR A 132 -15.54 16.25 -0.56
C TYR A 132 -16.65 16.61 -1.57
N HIS A 133 -16.94 17.90 -1.78
CA HIS A 133 -17.68 18.37 -2.96
C HIS A 133 -17.20 17.67 -4.24
N TRP A 134 -15.88 17.63 -4.43
CA TRP A 134 -15.29 17.06 -5.64
C TRP A 134 -15.25 15.53 -5.63
N THR A 135 -15.25 14.91 -4.47
CA THR A 135 -15.46 13.46 -4.33
C THR A 135 -16.88 13.08 -4.74
N GLN A 136 -17.87 13.84 -4.30
CA GLN A 136 -19.27 13.67 -4.71
C GLN A 136 -19.47 13.93 -6.20
N TRP A 137 -18.86 14.99 -6.72
CA TRP A 137 -18.90 15.29 -8.15
C TRP A 137 -18.30 14.13 -8.99
N ALA A 138 -17.16 13.60 -8.61
CA ALA A 138 -16.54 12.48 -9.32
C ALA A 138 -17.42 11.22 -9.29
N PHE A 139 -18.08 10.96 -8.17
CA PHE A 139 -19.06 9.87 -8.05
C PHE A 139 -20.24 10.06 -9.02
N GLU A 140 -20.79 11.26 -9.13
CA GLU A 140 -21.86 11.57 -10.08
C GLU A 140 -21.39 11.36 -11.53
N ARG A 141 -20.18 11.79 -11.87
CA ARG A 141 -19.59 11.56 -13.20
C ARG A 141 -19.44 10.06 -13.50
N MET A 142 -19.02 9.26 -12.51
CA MET A 142 -18.94 7.80 -12.65
C MET A 142 -20.32 7.16 -12.83
N PHE A 143 -21.32 7.66 -12.13
CA PHE A 143 -22.70 7.22 -12.32
C PHE A 143 -23.25 7.54 -13.70
N GLU A 144 -22.89 8.69 -14.25
CA GLU A 144 -23.31 9.16 -15.58
C GLU A 144 -22.42 8.64 -16.72
N SER A 145 -21.55 7.68 -16.46
CA SER A 145 -20.61 7.11 -17.43
C SER A 145 -20.76 5.60 -17.55
N TYR A 146 -20.42 5.09 -18.74
CA TYR A 146 -20.17 3.68 -19.01
C TYR A 146 -18.77 3.51 -19.59
N TYR A 147 -18.25 2.30 -19.63
CA TYR A 147 -16.94 2.02 -20.21
C TYR A 147 -17.08 1.32 -21.57
N ASP A 148 -16.56 1.96 -22.61
CA ASP A 148 -16.51 1.44 -23.97
C ASP A 148 -15.21 0.67 -24.18
N ASN A 149 -15.30 -0.64 -24.39
CA ASN A 149 -14.13 -1.52 -24.59
C ASN A 149 -13.43 -1.27 -25.93
N ARG A 150 -14.15 -0.76 -26.96
CA ARG A 150 -13.57 -0.46 -28.27
C ARG A 150 -12.65 0.75 -28.22
N THR A 151 -13.13 1.83 -27.60
CA THR A 151 -12.34 3.05 -27.42
C THR A 151 -11.45 2.98 -26.17
N LYS A 152 -11.66 2.00 -25.30
CA LYS A 152 -10.94 1.77 -24.04
C LYS A 152 -10.97 2.99 -23.13
N GLN A 153 -12.14 3.60 -22.98
CA GLN A 153 -12.34 4.77 -22.14
C GLN A 153 -13.78 4.86 -21.62
N ALA A 154 -13.95 5.63 -20.54
CA ALA A 154 -15.27 6.02 -20.07
C ALA A 154 -15.93 7.00 -21.05
N ARG A 155 -17.23 6.84 -21.25
CA ARG A 155 -18.04 7.71 -22.11
C ARG A 155 -19.37 8.06 -21.40
N PRO A 156 -19.99 9.20 -21.77
CA PRO A 156 -21.25 9.61 -21.17
C PRO A 156 -22.37 8.60 -21.39
N ILE A 157 -23.14 8.29 -20.35
CA ILE A 157 -24.20 7.28 -20.38
C ILE A 157 -25.29 7.56 -21.41
N HIS A 158 -25.54 8.85 -21.75
CA HIS A 158 -26.54 9.22 -22.76
C HIS A 158 -26.18 8.70 -24.16
N GLU A 159 -24.91 8.48 -24.47
CA GLU A 159 -24.50 7.84 -25.73
C GLU A 159 -24.96 6.37 -25.77
N LEU A 160 -24.88 5.67 -24.66
CA LEU A 160 -25.38 4.30 -24.54
C LEU A 160 -26.90 4.25 -24.63
N VAL A 161 -27.58 5.18 -23.98
CA VAL A 161 -29.05 5.30 -24.09
C VAL A 161 -29.48 5.51 -25.54
N ARG A 162 -28.82 6.38 -26.27
CA ARG A 162 -29.11 6.58 -27.71
C ARG A 162 -28.90 5.30 -28.52
N HIS A 163 -27.83 4.58 -28.26
CA HIS A 163 -27.57 3.27 -28.89
C HIS A 163 -28.71 2.27 -28.61
N PHE A 164 -29.20 2.19 -27.40
CA PHE A 164 -30.31 1.35 -27.02
C PHE A 164 -31.62 1.74 -27.71
N GLU A 165 -31.83 3.05 -27.91
CA GLU A 165 -33.02 3.57 -28.64
C GLU A 165 -33.00 3.21 -30.12
N GLU A 166 -31.83 3.15 -30.73
CA GLU A 166 -31.65 2.92 -32.16
C GLU A 166 -31.47 1.41 -32.51
N GLU A 167 -30.66 0.69 -31.70
CA GLU A 167 -30.18 -0.65 -32.04
C GLU A 167 -30.36 -1.69 -30.92
N GLY A 168 -30.81 -1.31 -29.72
CA GLY A 168 -30.80 -2.18 -28.55
C GLY A 168 -29.40 -2.54 -28.13
N THR A 169 -29.16 -3.83 -27.87
CA THR A 169 -27.82 -4.34 -27.49
C THR A 169 -27.01 -4.85 -28.69
N LEU A 170 -27.46 -4.59 -29.92
CA LEU A 170 -26.78 -5.04 -31.13
C LEU A 170 -25.45 -4.30 -31.30
N ASP A 171 -24.41 -5.01 -31.73
CA ASP A 171 -23.09 -4.49 -32.12
C ASP A 171 -22.47 -3.52 -31.10
N MET A 172 -22.50 -3.87 -29.84
CA MET A 172 -21.78 -3.12 -28.80
C MET A 172 -20.75 -4.00 -28.07
N ASP A 173 -19.66 -3.36 -27.60
CA ASP A 173 -18.63 -3.97 -26.78
C ASP A 173 -18.31 -3.02 -25.60
N VAL A 174 -19.00 -3.25 -24.51
CA VAL A 174 -18.97 -2.38 -23.33
C VAL A 174 -18.80 -3.21 -22.07
N ALA A 175 -18.20 -2.60 -21.03
CA ALA A 175 -18.13 -3.23 -19.72
C ALA A 175 -19.53 -3.35 -19.10
N GLN A 176 -19.85 -4.53 -18.59
CA GLN A 176 -21.17 -4.86 -18.06
C GLN A 176 -21.06 -5.89 -16.93
N THR A 177 -22.03 -5.89 -16.03
CA THR A 177 -22.10 -6.89 -14.95
C THR A 177 -22.49 -8.26 -15.49
N GLU A 178 -23.53 -8.28 -16.33
CA GLU A 178 -24.01 -9.50 -17.00
C GLU A 178 -24.39 -9.20 -18.46
N PRO A 179 -24.23 -10.15 -19.38
CA PRO A 179 -24.64 -9.95 -20.75
C PRO A 179 -26.16 -9.89 -20.88
N LEU A 180 -26.67 -8.74 -21.31
CA LEU A 180 -28.09 -8.52 -21.62
C LEU A 180 -28.31 -8.50 -23.13
N VAL A 181 -29.44 -9.01 -23.59
CA VAL A 181 -29.87 -8.99 -24.98
C VAL A 181 -31.29 -8.45 -25.08
N PHE A 182 -31.44 -7.31 -25.74
CA PHE A 182 -32.74 -6.71 -26.01
C PHE A 182 -32.68 -5.86 -27.29
N SER A 183 -33.83 -5.72 -27.96
CA SER A 183 -33.98 -4.86 -29.15
C SER A 183 -34.25 -3.40 -28.78
N ALA A 184 -34.13 -2.49 -29.75
CA ALA A 184 -34.55 -1.11 -29.60
C ALA A 184 -36.04 -0.97 -29.24
N ARG A 185 -36.90 -1.88 -29.75
CA ARG A 185 -38.32 -1.92 -29.40
C ARG A 185 -38.50 -2.30 -27.94
N ASP A 186 -37.76 -3.30 -27.44
CA ASP A 186 -37.84 -3.71 -26.04
C ASP A 186 -37.43 -2.56 -25.11
N TRP A 187 -36.34 -1.87 -25.42
CA TRP A 187 -35.88 -0.70 -24.68
C TRP A 187 -36.95 0.40 -24.58
N ARG A 188 -37.56 0.74 -25.73
CA ARG A 188 -38.60 1.77 -25.79
C ARG A 188 -39.89 1.37 -25.09
N SER A 189 -40.12 0.09 -24.87
CA SER A 189 -41.27 -0.42 -24.14
C SER A 189 -41.09 -0.44 -22.63
N MET A 190 -39.84 -0.35 -22.16
CA MET A 190 -39.52 -0.28 -20.73
C MET A 190 -40.05 1.01 -20.11
N ASN A 191 -40.56 0.92 -18.90
CA ASN A 191 -40.85 2.09 -18.08
C ASN A 191 -39.56 2.69 -17.51
N GLU A 192 -39.61 3.87 -16.89
CA GLU A 192 -38.45 4.58 -16.36
C GLU A 192 -37.62 3.72 -15.37
N LYS A 193 -38.30 3.02 -14.45
CA LYS A 193 -37.67 2.13 -13.48
C LYS A 193 -36.90 0.99 -14.16
N GLU A 194 -37.51 0.33 -15.13
CA GLU A 194 -36.93 -0.76 -15.89
C GLU A 194 -35.69 -0.27 -16.68
N GLN A 195 -35.76 0.91 -17.28
CA GLN A 195 -34.60 1.53 -17.96
C GLN A 195 -33.47 1.86 -17.00
N GLN A 196 -33.75 2.46 -15.85
CA GLN A 196 -32.75 2.76 -14.82
C GLN A 196 -32.11 1.48 -14.28
N GLN A 197 -32.89 0.45 -14.05
CA GLN A 197 -32.39 -0.85 -13.60
C GLN A 197 -31.46 -1.51 -14.64
N THR A 198 -31.82 -1.41 -15.92
CA THR A 198 -31.00 -1.89 -17.03
C THR A 198 -29.67 -1.11 -17.10
N LEU A 199 -29.69 0.22 -16.94
CA LEU A 199 -28.49 1.04 -16.97
C LEU A 199 -27.52 0.75 -15.85
N MET A 200 -27.98 0.25 -14.68
CA MET A 200 -27.08 -0.18 -13.59
C MET A 200 -26.13 -1.30 -14.02
N ASN A 201 -26.48 -2.08 -15.02
CA ASN A 201 -25.63 -3.11 -15.61
C ASN A 201 -24.37 -2.56 -16.29
N TYR A 202 -24.37 -1.25 -16.62
CA TYR A 202 -23.33 -0.62 -17.46
C TYR A 202 -22.62 0.56 -16.78
N ARG A 203 -23.24 1.21 -15.79
CA ARG A 203 -22.66 2.38 -15.13
C ARG A 203 -21.34 2.07 -14.47
N ILE A 204 -20.41 3.00 -14.42
CA ILE A 204 -19.13 2.87 -13.72
C ILE A 204 -19.36 2.89 -12.20
N ALA A 205 -20.21 3.78 -11.69
CA ALA A 205 -20.72 3.70 -10.33
C ALA A 205 -22.15 3.15 -10.38
N TYR A 206 -22.40 2.04 -9.70
CA TYR A 206 -23.69 1.35 -9.76
C TYR A 206 -24.10 0.70 -8.43
N LEU A 207 -25.39 0.52 -8.24
CA LEU A 207 -25.93 -0.31 -7.16
C LEU A 207 -26.00 -1.76 -7.61
N GLY A 208 -25.36 -2.63 -6.85
CA GLY A 208 -25.37 -4.07 -7.09
C GLY A 208 -25.53 -4.86 -5.80
N GLU A 209 -25.98 -6.10 -5.92
CA GLU A 209 -25.98 -7.06 -4.83
C GLU A 209 -24.68 -7.85 -4.86
N THR A 210 -23.88 -7.78 -3.80
CA THR A 210 -22.57 -8.42 -3.71
C THR A 210 -22.34 -9.04 -2.33
N MET A 211 -21.43 -10.01 -2.28
CA MET A 211 -20.94 -10.59 -1.03
C MET A 211 -20.00 -9.63 -0.33
N VAL A 212 -20.26 -9.37 0.94
CA VAL A 212 -19.52 -8.42 1.76
C VAL A 212 -19.14 -9.03 3.11
N ASN A 213 -18.07 -8.49 3.70
CA ASN A 213 -17.67 -8.79 5.06
C ASN A 213 -18.51 -7.96 6.04
N TRP A 214 -19.58 -8.54 6.56
CA TRP A 214 -20.48 -7.87 7.50
C TRP A 214 -20.06 -8.11 8.95
N CYS A 215 -19.94 -7.06 9.72
CA CYS A 215 -19.71 -7.11 11.16
C CYS A 215 -20.91 -6.53 11.91
N GLN A 216 -21.68 -7.39 12.57
CA GLN A 216 -22.90 -6.98 13.28
C GLN A 216 -22.62 -6.05 14.44
N ASP A 217 -21.53 -6.30 15.19
CA ASP A 217 -21.16 -5.51 16.38
C ASP A 217 -20.67 -4.10 16.02
N LEU A 218 -20.05 -3.95 14.86
CA LEU A 218 -19.64 -2.64 14.31
C LEU A 218 -20.75 -2.01 13.44
N GLY A 219 -21.78 -2.77 13.07
CA GLY A 219 -22.90 -2.33 12.26
C GLY A 219 -22.52 -1.89 10.85
N THR A 220 -21.45 -2.42 10.28
CA THR A 220 -20.89 -1.97 8.99
C THR A 220 -20.22 -3.08 8.20
N VAL A 221 -20.08 -2.83 6.90
CA VAL A 221 -19.23 -3.62 6.00
C VAL A 221 -17.76 -3.28 6.26
N LEU A 222 -16.91 -4.30 6.26
CA LEU A 222 -15.47 -4.18 6.41
C LEU A 222 -14.74 -4.56 5.11
N ALA A 223 -13.65 -3.87 4.82
CA ALA A 223 -12.74 -4.27 3.75
C ALA A 223 -11.97 -5.55 4.14
N ASN A 224 -11.39 -6.24 3.16
CA ASN A 224 -10.67 -7.50 3.42
C ASN A 224 -9.47 -7.33 4.36
N ASP A 225 -8.81 -6.19 4.32
CA ASP A 225 -7.70 -5.85 5.21
C ASP A 225 -8.12 -5.47 6.64
N GLU A 226 -9.41 -5.19 6.85
CA GLU A 226 -10.02 -4.95 8.18
C GLU A 226 -10.48 -6.25 8.88
N VAL A 227 -10.27 -7.41 8.26
CA VAL A 227 -10.67 -8.73 8.80
C VAL A 227 -9.48 -9.67 8.87
N VAL A 228 -9.28 -10.30 10.02
CA VAL A 228 -8.23 -11.30 10.25
C VAL A 228 -8.85 -12.47 11.02
N ASP A 229 -8.63 -13.69 10.54
CA ASP A 229 -9.13 -14.93 11.18
C ASP A 229 -10.65 -14.92 11.48
N GLY A 230 -11.44 -14.29 10.58
CA GLY A 230 -12.90 -14.21 10.71
C GLY A 230 -13.42 -13.20 11.74
N VAL A 231 -12.52 -12.35 12.27
CA VAL A 231 -12.89 -11.28 13.20
C VAL A 231 -12.38 -9.93 12.70
N SER A 232 -13.03 -8.86 13.13
CA SER A 232 -12.59 -7.49 12.83
C SER A 232 -11.24 -7.20 13.51
N VAL A 233 -10.33 -6.55 12.79
CA VAL A 233 -9.03 -6.08 13.35
C VAL A 233 -9.26 -5.16 14.55
N ARG A 234 -10.34 -4.40 14.53
CA ARG A 234 -10.78 -3.54 15.63
C ARG A 234 -11.87 -4.23 16.43
N GLY A 235 -11.61 -4.45 17.71
CA GLY A 235 -12.56 -5.01 18.67
C GLY A 235 -12.65 -6.53 18.65
N GLY A 236 -12.08 -7.22 17.65
CA GLY A 236 -12.09 -8.69 17.58
C GLY A 236 -13.49 -9.29 17.40
N TYR A 237 -14.40 -8.56 16.79
CA TYR A 237 -15.80 -8.97 16.62
C TYR A 237 -15.97 -9.93 15.44
N PRO A 238 -16.90 -10.91 15.54
CA PRO A 238 -17.18 -11.84 14.45
C PRO A 238 -17.62 -11.13 13.17
N VAL A 239 -17.07 -11.60 12.05
CA VAL A 239 -17.40 -11.13 10.71
C VAL A 239 -17.96 -12.28 9.90
N VAL A 240 -19.07 -12.03 9.17
CA VAL A 240 -19.71 -13.03 8.33
C VAL A 240 -19.80 -12.54 6.89
N GLN A 241 -19.76 -13.49 5.95
CA GLN A 241 -20.06 -13.19 4.54
C GLN A 241 -21.58 -13.04 4.37
N ARG A 242 -22.01 -11.92 3.80
CA ARG A 242 -23.43 -11.62 3.58
C ARG A 242 -23.65 -10.97 2.23
N LYS A 243 -24.71 -11.39 1.51
CA LYS A 243 -25.13 -10.71 0.28
C LYS A 243 -25.89 -9.44 0.64
N MET A 244 -25.40 -8.29 0.18
CA MET A 244 -26.01 -6.99 0.47
C MET A 244 -26.01 -6.11 -0.76
N ARG A 245 -27.03 -5.23 -0.86
CA ARG A 245 -27.10 -4.17 -1.85
C ARG A 245 -26.08 -3.07 -1.47
N GLN A 246 -25.14 -2.80 -2.39
CA GLN A 246 -24.03 -1.89 -2.15
C GLN A 246 -23.78 -1.02 -3.38
N TRP A 247 -23.29 0.21 -3.16
CA TRP A 247 -22.62 0.95 -4.22
C TRP A 247 -21.32 0.25 -4.59
N CYS A 248 -21.08 0.15 -5.88
CA CYS A 248 -19.88 -0.45 -6.43
C CYS A 248 -19.27 0.48 -7.47
N LEU A 249 -17.92 0.45 -7.58
CA LEU A 249 -17.20 1.10 -8.68
C LEU A 249 -16.65 0.02 -9.62
N ARG A 250 -16.87 0.19 -10.91
CA ARG A 250 -16.46 -0.77 -11.95
C ARG A 250 -14.97 -0.65 -12.30
N VAL A 251 -14.14 -0.87 -11.28
CA VAL A 251 -12.68 -0.86 -11.39
C VAL A 251 -12.19 -1.94 -12.37
N SER A 252 -12.90 -3.06 -12.46
CA SER A 252 -12.61 -4.17 -13.36
C SER A 252 -12.58 -3.77 -14.84
N ALA A 253 -13.37 -2.77 -15.24
CA ALA A 253 -13.33 -2.25 -16.61
C ALA A 253 -11.97 -1.66 -17.02
N TYR A 254 -11.20 -1.19 -16.04
CA TYR A 254 -9.88 -0.61 -16.24
C TYR A 254 -8.72 -1.61 -16.07
N ALA A 255 -9.01 -2.90 -15.87
CA ALA A 255 -8.01 -3.91 -15.54
C ALA A 255 -6.83 -3.96 -16.51
N GLN A 256 -7.08 -3.97 -17.82
CA GLN A 256 -5.99 -4.00 -18.82
C GLN A 256 -5.17 -2.69 -18.79
N ARG A 257 -5.82 -1.55 -18.67
CA ARG A 257 -5.13 -0.25 -18.56
C ARG A 257 -4.32 -0.13 -17.26
N MET A 258 -4.75 -0.79 -16.19
CA MET A 258 -3.96 -0.92 -14.96
C MET A 258 -2.64 -1.67 -15.20
N LEU A 259 -2.65 -2.72 -16.03
CA LEU A 259 -1.45 -3.47 -16.39
C LEU A 259 -0.56 -2.67 -17.34
N ASP A 260 -1.14 -2.11 -18.40
CA ASP A 260 -0.41 -1.33 -19.41
C ASP A 260 0.29 -0.11 -18.82
N GLY A 261 -0.35 0.55 -17.89
CA GLY A 261 0.18 1.75 -17.21
C GLY A 261 1.40 1.49 -16.32
N LEU A 262 1.65 0.25 -15.90
CA LEU A 262 2.82 -0.07 -15.10
C LEU A 262 4.14 0.10 -15.89
N ASP A 263 4.09 0.05 -17.22
CA ASP A 263 5.25 0.29 -18.07
C ASP A 263 5.60 1.78 -18.19
N LEU A 264 4.72 2.68 -17.78
CA LEU A 264 4.88 4.13 -17.84
C LEU A 264 5.47 4.74 -16.57
N VAL A 265 5.62 3.97 -15.49
CA VAL A 265 6.00 4.45 -14.16
C VAL A 265 7.32 3.85 -13.67
N ASP A 266 8.04 4.62 -12.87
CA ASP A 266 9.28 4.22 -12.21
C ASP A 266 8.98 3.72 -10.79
N TRP A 267 8.42 2.51 -10.72
CA TRP A 267 8.11 1.81 -9.48
C TRP A 267 9.01 0.58 -9.34
N SER A 268 9.21 0.11 -8.13
CA SER A 268 9.98 -1.13 -7.92
C SER A 268 9.30 -2.34 -8.57
N ASP A 269 10.10 -3.29 -9.04
CA ASP A 269 9.58 -4.53 -9.64
C ASP A 269 8.66 -5.30 -8.68
N SER A 270 8.95 -5.27 -7.38
CA SER A 270 8.13 -5.88 -6.35
C SER A 270 6.72 -5.30 -6.29
N ILE A 271 6.58 -3.98 -6.34
CA ILE A 271 5.26 -3.32 -6.33
C ILE A 271 4.53 -3.57 -7.65
N LYS A 272 5.22 -3.47 -8.78
CA LYS A 272 4.62 -3.77 -10.09
C LYS A 272 4.10 -5.21 -10.14
N GLU A 273 4.88 -6.16 -9.65
CA GLU A 273 4.47 -7.57 -9.62
C GLU A 273 3.29 -7.80 -8.66
N THR A 274 3.28 -7.14 -7.50
CA THR A 274 2.14 -7.17 -6.57
C THR A 274 0.87 -6.68 -7.25
N GLN A 275 0.94 -5.59 -8.02
CA GLN A 275 -0.20 -5.08 -8.76
C GLN A 275 -0.62 -5.99 -9.93
N ARG A 276 0.34 -6.54 -10.68
CA ARG A 276 0.04 -7.53 -11.73
C ARG A 276 -0.70 -8.75 -11.17
N ASN A 277 -0.24 -9.26 -10.06
CA ASN A 277 -0.89 -10.39 -9.38
C ASN A 277 -2.27 -10.03 -8.85
N TRP A 278 -2.46 -8.81 -8.35
CA TRP A 278 -3.76 -8.33 -7.88
C TRP A 278 -4.77 -8.18 -9.02
N VAL A 279 -4.36 -7.60 -10.14
CA VAL A 279 -5.18 -7.53 -11.36
C VAL A 279 -5.42 -8.92 -11.94
N GLY A 280 -4.42 -9.79 -11.89
CA GLY A 280 -4.54 -11.21 -12.17
C GLY A 280 -5.08 -11.52 -13.56
N ARG A 281 -4.45 -10.98 -14.62
CA ARG A 281 -4.80 -11.27 -15.99
C ARG A 281 -4.52 -12.74 -16.32
N SER A 282 -5.52 -13.41 -16.84
CA SER A 282 -5.41 -14.76 -17.37
C SER A 282 -6.11 -14.87 -18.72
N GLU A 283 -5.47 -15.59 -19.66
CA GLU A 283 -6.04 -15.87 -20.96
C GLU A 283 -6.35 -17.37 -21.05
N GLY A 284 -7.56 -17.67 -21.40
CA GLY A 284 -8.01 -19.04 -21.44
C GLY A 284 -9.24 -19.23 -22.33
N ALA A 285 -9.98 -20.30 -22.11
CA ALA A 285 -11.21 -20.60 -22.79
C ALA A 285 -12.37 -20.76 -21.81
N GLU A 286 -13.49 -20.16 -22.14
CA GLU A 286 -14.78 -20.54 -21.57
C GLU A 286 -15.34 -21.73 -22.34
N MET A 287 -15.83 -22.73 -21.62
CA MET A 287 -16.45 -23.91 -22.22
C MET A 287 -17.78 -24.19 -21.54
N ARG A 288 -18.76 -24.57 -22.34
CA ARG A 288 -20.10 -24.94 -21.89
C ARG A 288 -20.16 -26.45 -21.66
N PHE A 289 -20.51 -26.84 -20.45
CA PHE A 289 -20.77 -28.21 -20.04
C PHE A 289 -22.26 -28.45 -19.91
N GLU A 290 -22.74 -29.57 -20.36
CA GLU A 290 -24.08 -30.07 -20.02
C GLU A 290 -24.07 -30.55 -18.55
N SER A 291 -25.11 -30.29 -17.79
CA SER A 291 -25.30 -30.82 -16.45
C SER A 291 -26.44 -31.83 -16.40
N ILE A 292 -26.25 -32.88 -15.61
CA ILE A 292 -27.23 -33.91 -15.35
C ILE A 292 -27.48 -33.97 -13.86
N THR A 293 -28.71 -33.69 -13.44
CA THR A 293 -29.16 -33.78 -12.04
C THR A 293 -30.17 -34.91 -11.91
N PRO A 294 -29.81 -35.99 -11.19
CA PRO A 294 -30.72 -37.09 -10.90
C PRO A 294 -31.89 -36.64 -10.00
N GLU A 295 -33.12 -36.98 -10.38
CA GLU A 295 -34.34 -36.73 -9.61
C GLU A 295 -35.19 -38.01 -9.52
N GLY A 296 -34.83 -38.92 -8.61
CA GLY A 296 -35.43 -40.26 -8.51
C GLY A 296 -35.11 -41.10 -9.72
N THR A 297 -36.07 -41.44 -10.55
CA THR A 297 -35.92 -42.23 -11.81
C THR A 297 -35.71 -41.33 -13.03
N GLU A 298 -35.86 -40.01 -12.91
CA GLU A 298 -35.73 -39.04 -13.99
C GLU A 298 -34.40 -38.29 -13.87
N GLU A 299 -33.98 -37.61 -14.95
CA GLU A 299 -32.79 -36.76 -15.00
C GLU A 299 -33.19 -35.39 -15.51
N ARG A 300 -32.87 -34.38 -14.74
CA ARG A 300 -32.96 -32.98 -15.19
C ARG A 300 -31.67 -32.60 -15.87
N ARG A 301 -31.76 -32.02 -17.05
CA ARG A 301 -30.63 -31.55 -17.83
C ARG A 301 -30.57 -30.03 -17.90
N GLY A 302 -29.37 -29.48 -17.85
CA GLY A 302 -29.12 -28.06 -17.95
C GLY A 302 -27.69 -27.83 -18.52
N HIS A 303 -27.23 -26.59 -18.40
CA HIS A 303 -25.90 -26.21 -18.84
C HIS A 303 -25.27 -25.28 -17.85
N PHE A 304 -23.95 -25.33 -17.76
CA PHE A 304 -23.14 -24.32 -17.06
C PHE A 304 -21.82 -24.09 -17.81
N THR A 305 -21.19 -22.95 -17.55
CA THR A 305 -19.95 -22.56 -18.21
C THR A 305 -18.80 -22.57 -17.22
N ILE A 306 -17.65 -23.09 -17.64
CA ILE A 306 -16.40 -23.01 -16.90
C ILE A 306 -15.39 -22.13 -17.64
N PHE A 307 -14.40 -21.62 -16.91
CA PHE A 307 -13.23 -21.00 -17.48
C PHE A 307 -11.95 -21.76 -17.10
N THR A 308 -11.07 -21.97 -18.07
CA THR A 308 -9.78 -22.61 -17.84
C THR A 308 -8.66 -21.95 -18.64
N THR A 309 -7.48 -21.84 -18.04
CA THR A 309 -6.24 -21.45 -18.72
C THR A 309 -5.51 -22.66 -19.33
N ARG A 310 -5.98 -23.87 -18.99
CA ARG A 310 -5.43 -25.15 -19.43
C ARG A 310 -6.45 -25.97 -20.22
N ALA A 311 -6.94 -25.39 -21.32
CA ALA A 311 -7.91 -26.06 -22.18
C ALA A 311 -7.38 -27.43 -22.74
N ASP A 312 -6.05 -27.58 -22.87
CA ASP A 312 -5.37 -28.82 -23.27
C ASP A 312 -5.64 -29.99 -22.32
N THR A 313 -5.98 -29.71 -21.03
CA THR A 313 -6.16 -30.75 -20.00
C THR A 313 -7.58 -31.31 -19.92
N ILE A 314 -8.45 -30.97 -20.86
CA ILE A 314 -9.87 -31.41 -20.88
C ILE A 314 -10.06 -32.94 -20.83
N PHE A 315 -9.11 -33.70 -21.30
CA PHE A 315 -9.19 -35.18 -21.26
C PHE A 315 -8.78 -35.76 -19.90
N GLY A 316 -8.22 -34.96 -19.00
CA GLY A 316 -7.84 -35.36 -17.65
C GLY A 316 -8.79 -34.87 -16.58
N VAL A 317 -9.92 -34.30 -16.95
CA VAL A 317 -10.94 -33.82 -16.01
C VAL A 317 -11.62 -35.00 -15.35
N THR A 318 -11.52 -35.09 -14.03
CA THR A 318 -12.09 -36.20 -13.26
C THR A 318 -13.19 -35.78 -12.29
N PHE A 319 -13.29 -34.46 -12.02
CA PHE A 319 -14.40 -33.86 -11.28
C PHE A 319 -14.56 -32.39 -11.65
N MET A 320 -15.71 -31.83 -11.33
CA MET A 320 -16.00 -30.41 -11.45
C MET A 320 -16.17 -29.81 -10.07
N VAL A 321 -15.86 -28.51 -9.89
CA VAL A 321 -16.04 -27.85 -8.60
C VAL A 321 -16.75 -26.52 -8.77
N LEU A 322 -17.75 -26.30 -7.94
CA LEU A 322 -18.49 -25.03 -7.80
C LEU A 322 -17.98 -24.25 -6.59
N ALA A 323 -17.90 -22.94 -6.74
CA ALA A 323 -17.76 -22.04 -5.61
C ALA A 323 -19.01 -22.13 -4.70
N PRO A 324 -18.84 -22.15 -3.37
CA PRO A 324 -19.98 -22.26 -2.44
C PRO A 324 -21.06 -21.18 -2.62
N GLU A 325 -20.66 -19.99 -3.05
CA GLU A 325 -21.51 -18.81 -3.28
C GLU A 325 -22.20 -18.82 -4.65
N SER A 326 -21.88 -19.76 -5.53
CA SER A 326 -22.48 -19.86 -6.87
C SER A 326 -23.98 -20.19 -6.82
N GLU A 327 -24.76 -19.50 -7.63
CA GLU A 327 -26.19 -19.80 -7.80
C GLU A 327 -26.42 -21.21 -8.38
N LEU A 328 -25.42 -21.78 -9.05
CA LEU A 328 -25.44 -23.14 -9.55
C LEU A 328 -25.54 -24.20 -8.43
N VAL A 329 -25.07 -23.87 -7.22
CA VAL A 329 -25.15 -24.77 -6.06
C VAL A 329 -26.61 -25.16 -5.76
N ALA A 330 -27.48 -24.19 -5.70
CA ALA A 330 -28.91 -24.44 -5.47
C ALA A 330 -29.55 -25.23 -6.62
N GLN A 331 -29.13 -25.00 -7.86
CA GLN A 331 -29.68 -25.64 -9.04
C GLN A 331 -29.19 -27.09 -9.20
N LEU A 332 -27.94 -27.39 -8.82
CA LEU A 332 -27.27 -28.66 -9.05
C LEU A 332 -27.22 -29.56 -7.81
N THR A 333 -27.70 -29.11 -6.66
CA THR A 333 -27.78 -29.92 -5.45
C THR A 333 -29.01 -30.81 -5.49
N THR A 334 -28.80 -32.13 -5.41
CA THR A 334 -29.90 -33.10 -5.35
C THR A 334 -30.59 -33.10 -3.97
N SER A 335 -31.82 -33.63 -3.91
CA SER A 335 -32.54 -33.73 -2.63
C SER A 335 -31.82 -34.56 -1.59
N GLU A 336 -31.11 -35.61 -2.02
CA GLU A 336 -30.36 -36.50 -1.15
C GLU A 336 -29.11 -35.83 -0.53
N GLN A 337 -28.49 -34.89 -1.25
CA GLN A 337 -27.28 -34.21 -0.81
C GLN A 337 -27.57 -32.85 -0.11
N ARG A 338 -28.80 -32.44 -0.06
CA ARG A 338 -29.18 -31.09 0.41
C ARG A 338 -28.71 -30.79 1.83
N GLU A 339 -28.90 -31.68 2.76
CA GLU A 339 -28.54 -31.50 4.16
C GLU A 339 -27.00 -31.33 4.34
N GLU A 340 -26.22 -32.17 3.67
CA GLU A 340 -24.76 -32.09 3.72
C GLU A 340 -24.26 -30.81 3.05
N VAL A 341 -24.85 -30.40 1.93
CA VAL A 341 -24.49 -29.15 1.23
C VAL A 341 -24.81 -27.95 2.10
N GLU A 342 -26.00 -27.86 2.69
CA GLU A 342 -26.40 -26.74 3.55
C GLU A 342 -25.48 -26.62 4.78
N THR A 343 -25.10 -27.74 5.38
CA THR A 343 -24.14 -27.79 6.49
C THR A 343 -22.77 -27.27 6.07
N TYR A 344 -22.31 -27.66 4.89
CA TYR A 344 -21.03 -27.18 4.35
C TYR A 344 -21.05 -25.69 4.03
N LEU A 345 -22.14 -25.19 3.42
CA LEU A 345 -22.31 -23.77 3.13
C LEU A 345 -22.30 -22.92 4.40
N ALA A 346 -22.94 -23.38 5.48
CA ALA A 346 -22.91 -22.73 6.79
C ALA A 346 -21.49 -22.66 7.40
N TYR A 347 -20.69 -23.70 7.18
CA TYR A 347 -19.28 -23.69 7.57
C TYR A 347 -18.46 -22.64 6.78
N VAL A 348 -18.60 -22.62 5.45
CA VAL A 348 -17.85 -21.69 4.58
C VAL A 348 -18.26 -20.23 4.81
N ALA A 349 -19.52 -19.97 5.12
CA ALA A 349 -20.03 -18.61 5.37
C ALA A 349 -19.32 -17.87 6.53
N LYS A 350 -18.63 -18.59 7.40
CA LYS A 350 -17.82 -18.04 8.51
C LYS A 350 -16.39 -17.72 8.12
N ARG A 351 -15.98 -18.01 6.90
CA ARG A 351 -14.59 -17.87 6.42
C ARG A 351 -14.50 -16.79 5.37
N THR A 352 -13.49 -15.92 5.50
CA THR A 352 -13.19 -14.89 4.49
C THR A 352 -12.47 -15.50 3.29
N GLU A 353 -12.51 -14.84 2.14
CA GLU A 353 -11.71 -15.26 0.99
C GLU A 353 -10.21 -15.33 1.30
N ARG A 354 -9.73 -14.41 2.13
CA ARG A 354 -8.33 -14.38 2.57
C ARG A 354 -7.97 -15.63 3.36
N ASP A 355 -8.82 -16.03 4.31
CA ASP A 355 -8.63 -17.27 5.10
C ASP A 355 -8.62 -18.49 4.19
N ARG A 356 -9.54 -18.55 3.25
CA ARG A 356 -9.65 -19.65 2.26
C ARG A 356 -8.43 -19.76 1.34
N MET A 357 -7.81 -18.62 0.99
CA MET A 357 -6.58 -18.60 0.18
C MET A 357 -5.32 -18.93 0.98
N ALA A 358 -5.29 -18.57 2.25
CA ALA A 358 -4.13 -18.79 3.12
C ALA A 358 -4.09 -20.19 3.73
N ASP A 359 -5.25 -20.81 3.95
CA ASP A 359 -5.38 -22.12 4.56
C ASP A 359 -5.34 -23.21 3.48
N HIS A 360 -4.43 -24.16 3.61
CA HIS A 360 -4.31 -25.30 2.70
C HIS A 360 -5.21 -26.48 3.10
N LYS A 361 -6.20 -26.24 3.95
CA LYS A 361 -7.14 -27.28 4.39
C LYS A 361 -8.04 -27.70 3.24
N VAL A 362 -8.11 -29.01 2.99
CA VAL A 362 -8.97 -29.59 1.96
C VAL A 362 -10.35 -29.86 2.55
N THR A 363 -11.38 -29.20 2.02
CA THR A 363 -12.79 -29.39 2.39
C THR A 363 -13.68 -29.39 1.15
N GLY A 364 -14.80 -30.02 1.20
CA GLY A 364 -15.77 -30.04 0.10
C GLY A 364 -16.92 -31.01 0.34
N VAL A 365 -17.94 -30.91 -0.50
CA VAL A 365 -19.13 -31.79 -0.47
C VAL A 365 -19.60 -32.10 -1.89
N PHE A 366 -20.06 -33.32 -2.11
CA PHE A 366 -20.64 -33.72 -3.39
C PHE A 366 -22.05 -33.15 -3.59
N SER A 367 -22.33 -32.58 -4.76
CA SER A 367 -23.64 -31.98 -5.07
C SER A 367 -24.73 -32.99 -5.41
N GLY A 368 -24.34 -34.20 -5.81
CA GLY A 368 -25.23 -35.25 -6.36
C GLY A 368 -25.39 -35.17 -7.89
N SER A 369 -24.95 -34.11 -8.53
CA SER A 369 -25.05 -33.90 -9.97
C SER A 369 -23.75 -34.15 -10.73
N TYR A 370 -23.86 -34.28 -12.05
CA TYR A 370 -22.74 -34.55 -12.96
C TYR A 370 -22.67 -33.50 -14.08
N GLY A 371 -21.46 -33.17 -14.50
CA GLY A 371 -21.19 -32.48 -15.77
C GLY A 371 -20.87 -33.48 -16.86
N VAL A 372 -21.13 -33.16 -18.11
CA VAL A 372 -20.78 -34.02 -19.26
C VAL A 372 -19.61 -33.37 -19.98
N ASN A 373 -18.50 -34.12 -20.13
CA ASN A 373 -17.35 -33.66 -20.87
C ASN A 373 -17.74 -33.45 -22.35
N PRO A 374 -17.66 -32.25 -22.91
CA PRO A 374 -18.11 -31.97 -24.28
C PRO A 374 -17.29 -32.65 -25.36
N PHE A 375 -16.10 -33.19 -25.03
CA PHE A 375 -15.23 -33.90 -25.99
C PHE A 375 -15.37 -35.40 -25.93
N THR A 376 -15.72 -35.99 -24.79
CA THR A 376 -15.76 -37.45 -24.59
C THR A 376 -17.16 -37.96 -24.29
N GLY A 377 -18.08 -37.15 -23.85
CA GLY A 377 -19.41 -37.55 -23.38
C GLY A 377 -19.41 -38.20 -22.01
N GLU A 378 -18.30 -38.26 -21.32
CA GLU A 378 -18.20 -38.87 -20.00
C GLU A 378 -18.89 -38.02 -18.90
N ARG A 379 -19.54 -38.66 -17.96
CA ARG A 379 -20.15 -38.00 -16.77
C ARG A 379 -19.08 -37.75 -15.72
N ILE A 380 -19.01 -36.55 -15.21
CA ILE A 380 -18.01 -36.06 -14.25
C ILE A 380 -18.74 -35.53 -13.03
N PRO A 381 -18.45 -36.03 -11.79
CA PRO A 381 -19.14 -35.57 -10.59
C PRO A 381 -18.87 -34.10 -10.30
N ILE A 382 -19.91 -33.39 -9.85
CA ILE A 382 -19.83 -31.97 -9.48
C ILE A 382 -19.76 -31.83 -7.97
N TRP A 383 -18.67 -31.28 -7.48
CA TRP A 383 -18.40 -31.01 -6.07
C TRP A 383 -18.56 -29.52 -5.76
N ILE A 384 -18.68 -29.19 -4.49
CA ILE A 384 -18.70 -27.82 -3.97
C ILE A 384 -17.53 -27.70 -3.00
N SER A 385 -16.66 -26.73 -3.20
CA SER A 385 -15.49 -26.53 -2.34
C SER A 385 -15.06 -25.07 -2.24
N GLU A 386 -14.63 -24.69 -1.04
CA GLU A 386 -14.19 -23.34 -0.71
C GLU A 386 -12.90 -22.90 -1.43
N TYR A 387 -12.11 -23.81 -2.03
CA TYR A 387 -10.91 -23.42 -2.77
C TYR A 387 -11.22 -22.78 -4.13
N VAL A 388 -12.47 -22.86 -4.59
CA VAL A 388 -12.96 -22.15 -5.77
C VAL A 388 -13.69 -20.87 -5.34
N LEU A 389 -13.32 -19.74 -5.94
CA LEU A 389 -13.88 -18.44 -5.63
C LEU A 389 -14.95 -18.05 -6.66
N ALA A 390 -16.10 -17.59 -6.23
CA ALA A 390 -17.21 -17.19 -7.10
C ALA A 390 -16.88 -16.03 -8.06
N GLY A 391 -15.99 -15.14 -7.65
CA GLY A 391 -15.61 -13.98 -8.44
C GLY A 391 -14.48 -14.22 -9.44
N TYR A 392 -13.95 -15.43 -9.54
CA TYR A 392 -12.94 -15.79 -10.53
C TYR A 392 -13.56 -16.65 -11.63
N GLY A 393 -13.51 -16.16 -12.86
CA GLY A 393 -14.14 -16.84 -13.98
C GLY A 393 -15.68 -16.92 -13.85
N THR A 394 -16.23 -18.11 -13.94
CA THR A 394 -17.67 -18.39 -13.88
C THR A 394 -18.12 -18.92 -12.49
N GLY A 395 -17.20 -19.02 -11.53
CA GLY A 395 -17.48 -19.67 -10.25
C GLY A 395 -17.60 -21.19 -10.33
N ALA A 396 -17.28 -21.77 -11.48
CA ALA A 396 -17.22 -23.21 -11.73
C ALA A 396 -15.94 -23.57 -12.46
N ILE A 397 -15.26 -24.63 -12.04
CA ILE A 397 -14.02 -25.11 -12.67
C ILE A 397 -14.12 -26.57 -13.07
N MET A 398 -13.40 -26.94 -14.11
CA MET A 398 -13.03 -28.32 -14.35
C MET A 398 -11.76 -28.64 -13.57
N ALA A 399 -11.72 -29.73 -12.83
CA ALA A 399 -10.57 -30.15 -12.05
C ALA A 399 -9.75 -31.22 -12.74
N VAL A 400 -8.44 -30.97 -12.81
CA VAL A 400 -7.46 -31.86 -13.42
C VAL A 400 -6.36 -32.18 -12.41
N PRO A 401 -6.58 -33.19 -11.55
CA PRO A 401 -5.71 -33.45 -10.40
C PRO A 401 -4.28 -33.85 -10.78
N ALA A 402 -4.05 -34.39 -11.97
CA ALA A 402 -2.71 -34.72 -12.42
C ALA A 402 -1.82 -33.47 -12.68
N HIS A 403 -2.42 -32.29 -12.95
CA HIS A 403 -1.71 -31.10 -13.42
C HIS A 403 -2.11 -29.80 -12.71
N ASP A 404 -2.74 -29.90 -11.52
CA ASP A 404 -2.99 -28.80 -10.60
C ASP A 404 -2.88 -29.31 -9.16
N SER A 405 -2.03 -28.67 -8.34
CA SER A 405 -1.73 -29.13 -6.99
C SER A 405 -2.92 -29.07 -6.03
N ARG A 406 -3.84 -28.12 -6.20
CA ARG A 406 -5.06 -28.00 -5.38
C ARG A 406 -6.05 -29.09 -5.75
N ASP A 407 -6.25 -29.33 -7.01
CA ASP A 407 -7.09 -30.41 -7.54
C ASP A 407 -6.53 -31.77 -7.12
N TYR A 408 -5.19 -31.92 -7.13
CA TYR A 408 -4.51 -33.14 -6.67
C TYR A 408 -4.76 -33.41 -5.18
N ALA A 409 -4.60 -32.39 -4.33
CA ALA A 409 -4.87 -32.52 -2.89
C ALA A 409 -6.33 -32.92 -2.63
N PHE A 410 -7.26 -32.30 -3.36
CA PHE A 410 -8.69 -32.60 -3.28
C PHE A 410 -8.99 -34.04 -3.72
N ALA A 411 -8.46 -34.45 -4.88
CA ALA A 411 -8.66 -35.79 -5.41
C ALA A 411 -8.08 -36.87 -4.50
N ARG A 412 -6.93 -36.64 -3.89
CA ARG A 412 -6.32 -37.57 -2.91
C ARG A 412 -7.18 -37.67 -1.64
N HIS A 413 -7.68 -36.55 -1.14
CA HIS A 413 -8.52 -36.52 0.07
C HIS A 413 -9.84 -37.27 -0.14
N PHE A 414 -10.51 -37.03 -1.26
CA PHE A 414 -11.81 -37.64 -1.57
C PHE A 414 -11.72 -38.91 -2.44
N GLN A 415 -10.52 -39.44 -2.66
CA GLN A 415 -10.26 -40.65 -3.44
C GLN A 415 -10.84 -40.61 -4.85
N LEU A 416 -10.69 -39.50 -5.54
CA LEU A 416 -11.12 -39.29 -6.92
C LEU A 416 -10.01 -39.72 -7.91
N PRO A 417 -10.36 -40.09 -9.15
CA PRO A 417 -9.37 -40.51 -10.15
C PRO A 417 -8.37 -39.40 -10.51
N ILE A 418 -7.14 -39.78 -10.81
CA ILE A 418 -6.06 -38.93 -11.28
C ILE A 418 -5.53 -39.50 -12.60
N VAL A 419 -5.69 -38.75 -13.70
CA VAL A 419 -5.31 -39.19 -15.05
C VAL A 419 -4.14 -38.34 -15.56
N PRO A 420 -2.91 -38.89 -15.67
CA PRO A 420 -1.77 -38.13 -16.20
C PRO A 420 -1.93 -37.85 -17.70
N LEU A 421 -1.57 -36.65 -18.13
CA LEU A 421 -1.68 -36.15 -19.50
C LEU A 421 -0.34 -35.79 -20.14
N ILE A 422 0.75 -35.89 -19.41
CA ILE A 422 2.12 -35.57 -19.89
C ILE A 422 2.98 -36.81 -19.82
N GLU A 423 3.67 -37.12 -20.92
CA GLU A 423 4.58 -38.28 -20.99
C GLU A 423 5.71 -38.14 -19.96
N GLY A 424 5.94 -39.20 -19.21
CA GLY A 424 6.99 -39.28 -18.20
C GLY A 424 6.71 -38.55 -16.89
N ALA A 425 5.56 -37.90 -16.75
CA ALA A 425 5.15 -37.29 -15.49
C ALA A 425 4.73 -38.34 -14.44
N ASP A 426 5.42 -38.38 -13.31
CA ASP A 426 5.05 -39.18 -12.16
C ASP A 426 4.08 -38.41 -11.23
N VAL A 427 2.82 -38.78 -11.27
CA VAL A 427 1.75 -38.18 -10.45
C VAL A 427 1.36 -39.06 -9.24
N SER A 428 2.19 -40.01 -8.85
CA SER A 428 1.91 -40.92 -7.74
C SER A 428 1.97 -40.26 -6.37
N GLN A 429 2.78 -39.20 -6.19
CA GLN A 429 2.99 -38.51 -4.93
C GLN A 429 2.56 -37.03 -4.99
N GLU A 430 2.68 -36.39 -6.13
CA GLU A 430 2.37 -34.98 -6.35
C GLU A 430 1.87 -34.75 -7.79
N SER A 431 1.26 -33.60 -8.04
CA SER A 431 0.86 -33.17 -9.38
C SER A 431 2.06 -32.68 -10.20
N PHE A 432 1.94 -32.73 -11.52
CA PHE A 432 2.88 -32.16 -12.46
C PHE A 432 2.29 -30.86 -13.02
N ASP A 433 2.54 -29.74 -12.37
CA ASP A 433 1.91 -28.45 -12.69
C ASP A 433 2.61 -27.67 -13.82
N ALA A 434 3.80 -28.08 -14.23
CA ALA A 434 4.55 -27.45 -15.31
C ALA A 434 3.79 -27.49 -16.64
N LYS A 435 3.80 -26.36 -17.37
CA LYS A 435 3.16 -26.24 -18.70
C LYS A 435 4.12 -26.63 -19.81
N GLU A 436 4.73 -27.78 -19.68
CA GLU A 436 5.75 -28.32 -20.62
C GLU A 436 5.63 -29.84 -20.79
N GLY A 437 6.21 -30.33 -21.85
CA GLY A 437 6.24 -31.73 -22.16
C GLY A 437 5.34 -32.13 -23.33
N THR A 438 5.26 -33.44 -23.63
CA THR A 438 4.47 -34.03 -24.69
C THR A 438 3.15 -34.56 -24.12
N VAL A 439 2.06 -34.21 -24.75
CA VAL A 439 0.71 -34.61 -24.33
C VAL A 439 0.42 -36.04 -24.67
N MET A 440 -0.15 -36.80 -23.73
CA MET A 440 -0.64 -38.17 -23.89
C MET A 440 -2.06 -38.29 -23.30
N ASN A 441 -2.71 -39.43 -23.49
CA ASN A 441 -4.06 -39.72 -22.96
C ASN A 441 -5.13 -38.66 -23.35
N SER A 442 -4.94 -38.00 -24.47
CA SER A 442 -5.80 -36.91 -24.92
C SER A 442 -6.32 -37.13 -26.36
N PRO A 443 -7.28 -38.01 -26.56
CA PRO A 443 -7.93 -38.91 -25.62
C PRO A 443 -7.10 -40.14 -25.24
N ARG A 444 -7.48 -40.80 -24.13
CA ARG A 444 -6.92 -42.06 -23.74
C ARG A 444 -7.44 -43.19 -24.65
N GLU A 445 -6.75 -44.33 -24.68
CA GLU A 445 -7.13 -45.50 -25.47
C GLU A 445 -8.56 -45.96 -25.15
N GLY A 446 -9.36 -46.17 -26.20
CA GLY A 446 -10.77 -46.60 -26.10
C GLY A 446 -11.78 -45.48 -25.89
N VAL A 447 -11.37 -44.23 -25.78
CA VAL A 447 -12.24 -43.04 -25.72
C VAL A 447 -12.32 -42.35 -27.07
N ASN A 448 -13.52 -42.22 -27.60
CA ASN A 448 -13.75 -41.52 -28.86
C ASN A 448 -13.82 -40.03 -28.68
N SER A 449 -13.09 -39.27 -29.48
CA SER A 449 -13.17 -37.81 -29.56
C SER A 449 -12.81 -37.31 -30.96
N THR A 450 -13.44 -36.21 -31.35
CA THR A 450 -13.11 -35.52 -32.61
C THR A 450 -11.84 -34.68 -32.52
N LEU A 451 -11.36 -34.41 -31.32
CA LEU A 451 -10.12 -33.71 -31.01
C LEU A 451 -9.06 -34.70 -30.52
N THR A 452 -7.86 -34.67 -31.09
CA THR A 452 -6.73 -35.44 -30.63
C THR A 452 -5.54 -34.51 -30.37
N LEU A 453 -4.97 -34.59 -29.15
CA LEU A 453 -3.83 -33.80 -28.71
C LEU A 453 -2.57 -34.63 -28.49
N ASN A 454 -2.67 -35.95 -28.55
CA ASN A 454 -1.54 -36.87 -28.30
C ASN A 454 -0.34 -36.53 -29.21
N GLY A 455 0.85 -36.45 -28.61
CA GLY A 455 2.10 -36.18 -29.33
C GLY A 455 2.40 -34.69 -29.54
N LEU A 456 1.49 -33.79 -29.21
CA LEU A 456 1.71 -32.36 -29.26
C LEU A 456 2.44 -31.86 -28.02
N THR A 457 3.15 -30.75 -28.16
CA THR A 457 3.61 -29.99 -26.96
C THR A 457 2.41 -29.40 -26.25
N VAL A 458 2.57 -29.06 -24.95
CA VAL A 458 1.50 -28.42 -24.16
C VAL A 458 1.02 -27.13 -24.82
N GLN A 459 1.92 -26.32 -25.35
CA GLN A 459 1.57 -25.04 -26.00
C GLN A 459 0.78 -25.27 -27.32
N GLU A 460 1.20 -26.20 -28.13
CA GLU A 460 0.46 -26.58 -29.35
C GLU A 460 -0.92 -27.16 -29.00
N ALA A 461 -1.02 -27.96 -27.94
CA ALA A 461 -2.27 -28.53 -27.47
C ALA A 461 -3.23 -27.45 -26.98
N ILE A 462 -2.75 -26.46 -26.22
CA ILE A 462 -3.55 -25.32 -25.77
C ILE A 462 -4.12 -24.53 -26.96
N ALA A 463 -3.26 -24.19 -27.92
CA ALA A 463 -3.65 -23.46 -29.13
C ALA A 463 -4.69 -24.24 -29.98
N LYS A 464 -4.45 -25.55 -30.20
CA LYS A 464 -5.35 -26.40 -30.94
C LYS A 464 -6.72 -26.56 -30.27
N THR A 465 -6.74 -26.72 -28.93
CA THR A 465 -7.99 -26.87 -28.18
C THR A 465 -8.79 -25.56 -28.17
N LYS A 466 -8.15 -24.42 -28.00
CA LYS A 466 -8.80 -23.10 -28.11
C LYS A 466 -9.47 -22.89 -29.47
N ALA A 467 -8.74 -23.19 -30.56
CA ALA A 467 -9.28 -23.09 -31.92
C ALA A 467 -10.50 -24.02 -32.10
N PHE A 468 -10.39 -25.26 -31.66
CA PHE A 468 -11.45 -26.25 -31.75
C PHE A 468 -12.72 -25.83 -30.95
N ILE A 469 -12.57 -25.28 -29.74
CA ILE A 469 -13.68 -24.79 -28.92
C ILE A 469 -14.45 -23.70 -29.67
N ALA A 470 -13.73 -22.75 -30.27
CA ALA A 470 -14.32 -21.66 -31.05
C ALA A 470 -15.04 -22.15 -32.29
N GLU A 471 -14.39 -23.04 -33.07
CA GLU A 471 -14.93 -23.61 -34.33
C GLU A 471 -16.18 -24.45 -34.09
N GLN A 472 -16.22 -25.22 -33.01
CA GLN A 472 -17.37 -26.06 -32.66
C GLN A 472 -18.50 -25.32 -31.93
N GLY A 473 -18.31 -24.04 -31.57
CA GLY A 473 -19.30 -23.24 -30.85
C GLY A 473 -19.61 -23.74 -29.44
N ILE A 474 -18.69 -24.50 -28.81
CA ILE A 474 -18.84 -24.98 -27.43
C ILE A 474 -18.32 -23.99 -26.40
N GLY A 475 -17.69 -22.90 -26.85
CA GLY A 475 -17.17 -21.85 -25.99
C GLY A 475 -16.43 -20.76 -26.77
N GLN A 476 -15.65 -20.00 -26.08
CA GLN A 476 -14.89 -18.87 -26.64
C GLN A 476 -13.56 -18.68 -25.91
N VAL A 477 -12.58 -18.14 -26.63
CA VAL A 477 -11.32 -17.67 -26.01
C VAL A 477 -11.60 -16.33 -25.33
N LYS A 478 -11.17 -16.20 -24.09
CA LYS A 478 -11.43 -15.02 -23.27
C LYS A 478 -10.26 -14.64 -22.38
N VAL A 479 -10.10 -13.35 -22.19
CA VAL A 479 -9.21 -12.80 -21.18
C VAL A 479 -10.04 -12.48 -19.94
N ASN A 480 -9.64 -13.02 -18.82
CA ASN A 480 -10.26 -12.77 -17.52
C ASN A 480 -9.27 -12.03 -16.59
N TYR A 481 -9.83 -11.30 -15.65
CA TYR A 481 -9.08 -10.60 -14.61
C TYR A 481 -9.61 -11.00 -13.24
N ARG A 482 -8.71 -11.16 -12.28
CA ARG A 482 -9.08 -11.41 -10.88
C ARG A 482 -9.61 -10.15 -10.20
N LEU A 483 -9.18 -8.98 -10.67
CA LEU A 483 -9.59 -7.68 -10.15
C LEU A 483 -11.12 -7.56 -10.18
N ARG A 484 -11.69 -7.24 -9.03
CA ARG A 484 -13.14 -7.09 -8.84
C ARG A 484 -13.51 -5.63 -8.70
N ASP A 485 -14.77 -5.34 -8.92
CA ASP A 485 -15.35 -4.03 -8.64
C ASP A 485 -15.24 -3.71 -7.15
N ALA A 486 -14.94 -2.45 -6.86
CA ALA A 486 -14.80 -1.99 -5.49
C ALA A 486 -16.16 -1.82 -4.82
N ILE A 487 -16.33 -2.37 -3.61
CA ILE A 487 -17.46 -2.10 -2.74
C ILE A 487 -17.29 -0.71 -2.18
N PHE A 488 -18.21 0.18 -2.47
CA PHE A 488 -18.08 1.62 -2.25
C PHE A 488 -19.07 2.19 -1.22
N SER A 489 -19.84 1.37 -0.52
CA SER A 489 -20.75 1.82 0.55
C SER A 489 -20.23 1.43 1.91
N ARG A 490 -20.43 2.31 2.91
CA ARG A 490 -20.21 2.03 4.32
C ARG A 490 -21.43 2.48 5.14
N GLN A 491 -21.83 1.68 6.09
CA GLN A 491 -22.92 1.94 7.02
C GLN A 491 -22.40 2.76 8.21
N ARG A 492 -21.87 3.95 7.91
CA ARG A 492 -21.18 4.85 8.84
C ARG A 492 -21.75 6.27 8.73
N TYR A 493 -21.59 7.05 9.79
CA TYR A 493 -21.86 8.48 9.79
C TYR A 493 -20.65 9.28 9.27
N TRP A 494 -19.47 9.01 9.82
CA TRP A 494 -18.27 9.79 9.54
C TRP A 494 -17.58 9.34 8.23
N GLY A 495 -18.07 9.85 7.15
CA GLY A 495 -17.63 9.62 5.78
C GLY A 495 -18.33 10.57 4.81
N GLU A 496 -17.88 10.63 3.57
CA GLU A 496 -18.52 11.43 2.54
C GLU A 496 -19.94 10.91 2.26
N PRO A 497 -20.98 11.76 2.39
CA PRO A 497 -22.34 11.34 2.04
C PRO A 497 -22.48 11.18 0.53
N PHE A 498 -23.28 10.19 0.11
CA PHE A 498 -23.64 10.02 -1.29
C PHE A 498 -24.64 11.10 -1.72
N PRO A 499 -24.40 11.80 -2.83
CA PRO A 499 -25.34 12.79 -3.36
C PRO A 499 -26.50 12.13 -4.12
N VAL A 500 -27.23 11.24 -3.45
CA VAL A 500 -28.19 10.33 -4.05
C VAL A 500 -29.52 10.37 -3.28
N TYR A 501 -30.62 10.50 -4.02
CA TYR A 501 -31.97 10.26 -3.52
C TYR A 501 -32.63 9.11 -4.29
N TYR A 502 -33.66 8.50 -3.69
CA TYR A 502 -34.35 7.34 -4.26
C TYR A 502 -35.76 7.67 -4.67
N LYS A 503 -36.08 7.41 -5.95
CA LYS A 503 -37.42 7.47 -6.52
C LYS A 503 -37.76 6.09 -7.07
N ASP A 504 -38.89 5.52 -6.64
CA ASP A 504 -39.30 4.16 -7.04
C ASP A 504 -38.19 3.11 -6.81
N ASP A 505 -37.46 3.24 -5.73
CA ASP A 505 -36.34 2.38 -5.34
C ASP A 505 -35.09 2.44 -6.27
N MET A 506 -35.05 3.41 -7.19
CA MET A 506 -33.95 3.70 -8.08
C MET A 506 -33.21 4.96 -7.67
N PRO A 507 -31.85 4.96 -7.76
CA PRO A 507 -31.05 6.12 -7.40
C PRO A 507 -31.07 7.20 -8.47
N TYR A 508 -31.14 8.43 -8.01
CA TYR A 508 -30.99 9.64 -8.80
C TYR A 508 -29.98 10.57 -8.16
N MET A 509 -29.19 11.26 -8.97
CA MET A 509 -28.19 12.19 -8.47
C MET A 509 -28.81 13.52 -8.07
N ILE A 510 -28.36 14.04 -6.92
CA ILE A 510 -28.60 15.44 -6.54
C ILE A 510 -27.92 16.32 -7.57
N PRO A 511 -28.59 17.40 -8.06
CA PRO A 511 -27.99 18.27 -9.08
C PRO A 511 -26.62 18.79 -8.68
N GLU A 512 -25.68 18.81 -9.63
CA GLU A 512 -24.27 19.21 -9.41
C GLU A 512 -24.14 20.62 -8.79
N ASP A 513 -24.97 21.55 -9.17
CA ASP A 513 -24.99 22.91 -8.62
C ASP A 513 -25.54 23.00 -7.17
N CYS A 514 -26.06 21.89 -6.63
CA CYS A 514 -26.50 21.77 -5.25
C CYS A 514 -25.44 21.10 -4.34
N LEU A 515 -24.33 20.66 -4.89
CA LEU A 515 -23.23 20.09 -4.13
C LEU A 515 -22.43 21.17 -3.38
N PRO A 516 -21.82 20.87 -2.23
CA PRO A 516 -21.78 19.59 -1.56
C PRO A 516 -23.06 19.28 -0.74
N LEU A 517 -23.46 18.03 -0.73
CA LEU A 517 -24.41 17.51 0.23
C LEU A 517 -23.65 17.26 1.54
N GLN A 518 -24.03 17.97 2.62
CA GLN A 518 -23.34 17.90 3.90
C GLN A 518 -24.00 16.91 4.84
N LEU A 519 -23.19 16.34 5.77
CA LEU A 519 -23.69 15.46 6.83
C LEU A 519 -24.68 16.18 7.74
N PRO A 520 -25.80 15.54 8.10
CA PRO A 520 -26.79 16.12 9.01
C PRO A 520 -26.38 15.94 10.47
N GLU A 521 -27.01 16.69 11.36
CA GLU A 521 -26.96 16.43 12.79
C GLU A 521 -27.75 15.16 13.14
N ILE A 522 -27.20 14.33 14.03
CA ILE A 522 -27.83 13.12 14.56
C ILE A 522 -27.65 13.02 16.07
N ASP A 523 -28.51 12.28 16.73
CA ASP A 523 -28.55 12.11 18.19
C ASP A 523 -27.51 11.10 18.70
N ALA A 524 -27.13 10.12 17.87
CA ALA A 524 -26.16 9.10 18.20
C ALA A 524 -25.47 8.56 16.94
N TYR A 525 -24.20 8.14 17.05
CA TYR A 525 -23.38 7.67 15.91
C TYR A 525 -23.40 6.15 15.74
N LYS A 526 -24.46 5.51 16.14
CA LYS A 526 -24.70 4.07 16.02
C LYS A 526 -25.92 3.79 15.12
N PRO A 527 -26.05 2.57 14.58
CA PRO A 527 -27.23 2.18 13.81
C PRO A 527 -28.55 2.48 14.56
N THR A 528 -29.64 2.63 13.80
CA THR A 528 -30.98 2.73 14.38
C THR A 528 -31.39 1.42 15.03
N GLU A 529 -32.47 1.46 15.83
CA GLU A 529 -33.05 0.23 16.44
C GLU A 529 -33.56 -0.77 15.39
N SER A 530 -33.96 -0.27 14.21
CA SER A 530 -34.37 -1.09 13.07
C SER A 530 -33.22 -1.63 12.23
N GLY A 531 -31.96 -1.29 12.55
CA GLY A 531 -30.76 -1.73 11.86
C GLY A 531 -30.35 -0.89 10.66
N GLU A 532 -30.97 0.28 10.46
CA GLU A 532 -30.53 1.23 9.44
C GLU A 532 -29.17 1.87 9.84
N PRO A 533 -28.36 2.30 8.85
CA PRO A 533 -27.12 3.05 9.13
C PRO A 533 -27.37 4.28 10.02
N PRO A 534 -26.35 4.83 10.67
CA PRO A 534 -26.48 5.98 11.58
C PRO A 534 -27.20 7.19 10.97
N LEU A 535 -27.05 7.46 9.66
CA LEU A 535 -27.79 8.52 8.95
C LEU A 535 -29.31 8.35 8.99
N GLY A 536 -29.81 7.13 9.22
CA GLY A 536 -31.22 6.87 9.46
C GLY A 536 -31.80 7.58 10.70
N ARG A 537 -30.93 8.02 11.63
CA ARG A 537 -31.30 8.81 12.83
C ARG A 537 -31.56 10.29 12.53
N ALA A 538 -31.14 10.77 11.37
CA ALA A 538 -31.30 12.18 11.03
C ALA A 538 -32.77 12.54 10.84
N GLU A 539 -33.21 13.63 11.46
CA GLU A 539 -34.56 14.16 11.24
C GLU A 539 -34.67 14.89 9.90
N LYS A 540 -33.61 15.58 9.48
CA LYS A 540 -33.52 16.36 8.26
C LYS A 540 -32.59 15.64 7.26
N TRP A 541 -33.18 14.66 6.54
CA TRP A 541 -32.43 13.88 5.56
C TRP A 541 -33.36 13.36 4.44
N ALA A 542 -34.00 14.31 3.73
CA ALA A 542 -34.80 14.07 2.55
C ALA A 542 -34.52 15.15 1.52
N TRP A 543 -34.63 14.83 0.23
CA TRP A 543 -34.37 15.73 -0.88
C TRP A 543 -35.69 16.23 -1.48
N ASP A 544 -35.88 17.56 -1.47
CA ASP A 544 -37.00 18.23 -2.13
C ASP A 544 -36.55 18.64 -3.54
N THR A 545 -37.12 17.98 -4.55
CA THR A 545 -36.73 18.19 -5.97
C THR A 545 -37.19 19.54 -6.52
N GLU A 546 -38.22 20.15 -5.94
CA GLU A 546 -38.73 21.46 -6.34
C GLU A 546 -37.95 22.58 -5.70
N LYS A 547 -37.73 22.51 -4.37
CA LYS A 547 -36.92 23.48 -3.62
C LYS A 547 -35.44 23.30 -3.76
N ARG A 548 -35.02 22.13 -4.28
CA ARG A 548 -33.61 21.78 -4.49
C ARG A 548 -32.77 21.91 -3.21
N CYS A 549 -33.27 21.38 -2.13
CA CYS A 549 -32.61 21.39 -0.81
C CYS A 549 -32.98 20.18 0.03
N VAL A 550 -32.18 19.99 1.08
CA VAL A 550 -32.44 18.96 2.12
C VAL A 550 -33.57 19.47 3.05
N VAL A 551 -34.56 18.63 3.27
CA VAL A 551 -35.71 18.90 4.11
C VAL A 551 -35.92 17.78 5.14
N GLU A 552 -36.89 17.97 6.04
CA GLU A 552 -37.24 16.97 7.05
C GLU A 552 -37.80 15.69 6.45
N LYS A 553 -37.41 14.53 6.97
CA LYS A 553 -37.87 13.20 6.51
C LYS A 553 -39.39 13.03 6.57
N ARG A 554 -40.05 13.69 7.52
CA ARG A 554 -41.53 13.64 7.62
C ARG A 554 -42.25 14.19 6.41
N LEU A 555 -41.55 14.96 5.55
CA LEU A 555 -42.08 15.54 4.33
C LEU A 555 -42.01 14.61 3.11
N ILE A 556 -41.42 13.44 3.25
CA ILE A 556 -41.29 12.45 2.16
C ILE A 556 -42.69 12.04 1.68
N ASP A 557 -42.96 12.33 0.42
CA ASP A 557 -44.21 12.02 -0.24
C ASP A 557 -44.05 11.10 -1.46
N HIS A 558 -42.77 10.75 -1.80
CA HIS A 558 -42.40 9.98 -2.98
C HIS A 558 -42.91 10.55 -4.32
N LYS A 559 -43.18 11.85 -4.36
CA LYS A 559 -43.57 12.61 -5.56
C LYS A 559 -42.64 13.77 -5.84
N THR A 560 -42.41 14.60 -4.83
CA THR A 560 -41.51 15.76 -4.89
C THR A 560 -40.41 15.67 -3.84
N VAL A 561 -40.63 15.00 -2.72
CA VAL A 561 -39.67 14.80 -1.62
C VAL A 561 -39.33 13.32 -1.49
N PHE A 562 -38.06 13.01 -1.58
CA PHE A 562 -37.57 11.64 -1.64
C PHE A 562 -36.51 11.37 -0.54
N PRO A 563 -36.34 10.10 -0.08
CA PRO A 563 -35.31 9.73 0.86
C PRO A 563 -33.92 9.84 0.25
N ILE A 564 -32.94 10.30 1.04
CA ILE A 564 -31.52 10.36 0.67
C ILE A 564 -30.84 9.07 1.13
N GLU A 565 -29.78 8.65 0.41
CA GLU A 565 -28.94 7.51 0.74
C GLU A 565 -28.44 7.57 2.20
N LEU A 566 -28.53 6.47 2.90
CA LEU A 566 -28.12 6.36 4.32
C LEU A 566 -26.66 5.89 4.52
N CYS A 567 -26.05 5.31 3.49
CA CYS A 567 -24.65 4.93 3.53
C CYS A 567 -23.74 6.14 3.25
N THR A 568 -22.48 6.03 3.65
CA THR A 568 -21.40 6.95 3.28
C THR A 568 -20.37 6.24 2.43
N MET A 569 -19.51 7.00 1.75
CA MET A 569 -18.40 6.49 0.97
C MET A 569 -17.29 5.95 1.89
N PRO A 570 -16.47 4.99 1.43
CA PRO A 570 -15.31 4.53 2.19
C PRO A 570 -14.23 5.61 2.26
N GLY A 571 -13.31 5.50 3.23
CA GLY A 571 -12.22 6.45 3.41
C GLY A 571 -11.34 6.66 2.16
N PHE A 572 -11.18 5.62 1.34
CA PHE A 572 -10.39 5.74 0.11
C PHE A 572 -11.05 6.62 -0.97
N ALA A 573 -12.30 6.99 -0.84
CA ALA A 573 -12.94 7.92 -1.78
C ALA A 573 -12.25 9.29 -1.78
N GLY A 574 -12.01 9.85 -0.59
CA GLY A 574 -11.35 11.13 -0.43
C GLY A 574 -9.86 11.09 -0.78
N SER A 575 -9.18 9.99 -0.50
CA SER A 575 -7.74 9.85 -0.74
C SER A 575 -7.36 9.49 -2.19
N SER A 576 -8.31 9.12 -3.04
CA SER A 576 -8.00 8.64 -4.39
C SER A 576 -7.54 9.73 -5.36
N ALA A 577 -8.00 10.97 -5.22
CA ALA A 577 -7.66 12.08 -6.11
C ALA A 577 -7.09 13.31 -5.39
N TYR A 578 -6.64 13.17 -4.15
CA TYR A 578 -6.17 14.29 -3.35
C TYR A 578 -4.96 15.01 -3.95
N TYR A 579 -4.10 14.30 -4.64
CA TYR A 579 -2.94 14.86 -5.35
C TYR A 579 -3.34 15.87 -6.44
N LEU A 580 -4.48 15.70 -7.10
CA LEU A 580 -5.03 16.69 -8.04
C LEU A 580 -5.56 17.92 -7.31
N ARG A 581 -6.25 17.71 -6.19
CA ARG A 581 -6.79 18.81 -5.39
C ARG A 581 -5.70 19.70 -4.80
N TYR A 582 -4.57 19.14 -4.41
CA TYR A 582 -3.40 19.91 -3.97
C TYR A 582 -2.85 20.89 -5.03
N MET A 583 -3.04 20.56 -6.31
CA MET A 583 -2.61 21.45 -7.40
C MET A 583 -3.40 22.76 -7.44
N ASP A 584 -4.67 22.71 -6.97
CA ASP A 584 -5.60 23.83 -7.05
C ASP A 584 -6.67 23.78 -5.93
N PRO A 585 -6.25 23.82 -4.65
CA PRO A 585 -7.12 23.45 -3.53
C PRO A 585 -8.23 24.48 -3.24
N HIS A 586 -8.11 25.71 -3.74
CA HIS A 586 -9.05 26.80 -3.53
C HIS A 586 -9.99 27.03 -4.71
N ASN A 587 -9.91 26.22 -5.76
CA ASN A 587 -10.81 26.30 -6.90
C ASN A 587 -12.21 25.80 -6.52
N ASP A 588 -13.19 26.67 -6.60
CA ASP A 588 -14.59 26.36 -6.30
C ASP A 588 -15.42 26.00 -7.54
N GLN A 589 -14.82 26.07 -8.74
CA GLN A 589 -15.47 25.78 -10.03
C GLN A 589 -15.09 24.40 -10.59
N ALA A 590 -13.96 23.85 -10.19
CA ALA A 590 -13.46 22.56 -10.67
C ALA A 590 -12.60 21.87 -9.61
N LEU A 591 -12.48 20.54 -9.69
CA LEU A 591 -11.56 19.76 -8.87
C LEU A 591 -10.12 20.29 -9.00
N VAL A 592 -9.71 20.54 -10.22
CA VAL A 592 -8.45 21.16 -10.58
C VAL A 592 -8.64 21.98 -11.85
N GLY A 593 -8.14 23.21 -11.88
CA GLY A 593 -8.17 24.05 -13.07
C GLY A 593 -7.20 23.55 -14.14
N LYS A 594 -7.53 23.76 -15.41
CA LYS A 594 -6.72 23.29 -16.53
C LYS A 594 -5.28 23.80 -16.49
N LYS A 595 -5.08 25.06 -16.12
CA LYS A 595 -3.74 25.67 -16.01
C LYS A 595 -2.89 24.98 -14.94
N ALA A 596 -3.46 24.68 -13.76
CA ALA A 596 -2.77 24.00 -12.68
C ALA A 596 -2.44 22.54 -13.05
N ASP A 597 -3.39 21.83 -13.65
CA ASP A 597 -3.19 20.47 -14.12
C ASP A 597 -2.09 20.37 -15.21
N GLU A 598 -2.13 21.23 -16.20
CA GLU A 598 -1.13 21.24 -17.28
C GLU A 598 0.27 21.62 -16.78
N TYR A 599 0.38 22.46 -15.75
CA TYR A 599 1.67 22.83 -15.16
C TYR A 599 2.23 21.75 -14.25
N TRP A 600 1.48 21.28 -13.24
CA TRP A 600 1.92 20.30 -12.26
C TRP A 600 1.87 18.86 -12.80
N GLN A 601 0.97 18.58 -13.73
CA GLN A 601 0.78 17.31 -14.44
C GLN A 601 0.45 16.14 -13.50
N ASN A 602 1.45 15.42 -13.02
CA ASN A 602 1.32 14.34 -12.05
C ASN A 602 2.42 14.47 -10.98
N VAL A 603 2.36 13.61 -9.98
CA VAL A 603 3.36 13.56 -8.91
C VAL A 603 4.66 12.97 -9.46
N ASP A 604 5.76 13.72 -9.36
CA ASP A 604 7.08 13.27 -9.81
C ASP A 604 7.70 12.27 -8.84
N LEU A 605 7.56 12.51 -7.54
CA LEU A 605 8.01 11.62 -6.47
C LEU A 605 6.90 11.41 -5.45
N TYR A 606 6.50 10.16 -5.25
CA TYR A 606 5.52 9.74 -4.26
C TYR A 606 6.16 8.84 -3.21
N VAL A 607 6.01 9.20 -1.94
CA VAL A 607 6.59 8.45 -0.81
C VAL A 607 5.49 7.95 0.11
N GLY A 608 5.49 6.65 0.38
CA GLY A 608 4.48 6.03 1.25
C GLY A 608 4.73 4.54 1.48
N GLY A 609 3.93 3.94 2.36
CA GLY A 609 4.10 2.54 2.76
C GLY A 609 3.69 1.52 1.69
N THR A 610 4.33 0.35 1.73
CA THR A 610 4.04 -0.78 0.82
C THR A 610 2.66 -1.40 1.03
N GLU A 611 2.05 -1.21 2.20
CA GLU A 611 0.71 -1.69 2.54
C GLU A 611 -0.38 -1.13 1.64
N HIS A 612 -0.09 -0.05 0.93
CA HIS A 612 -1.02 0.61 0.01
C HIS A 612 -0.96 0.07 -1.43
N ALA A 613 -0.11 -0.91 -1.72
CA ALA A 613 0.12 -1.43 -3.08
C ALA A 613 -1.14 -1.98 -3.76
N THR A 614 -2.03 -2.64 -3.00
CA THR A 614 -3.26 -3.25 -3.51
C THR A 614 -4.54 -2.51 -3.10
N GLY A 615 -4.42 -1.44 -2.32
CA GLY A 615 -5.53 -0.58 -1.89
C GLY A 615 -5.45 0.79 -2.54
N HIS A 616 -4.91 1.77 -1.79
CA HIS A 616 -4.82 3.18 -2.21
C HIS A 616 -4.24 3.37 -3.62
N LEU A 617 -3.15 2.71 -3.96
CA LEU A 617 -2.51 2.88 -5.27
C LEU A 617 -3.40 2.39 -6.42
N ILE A 618 -4.12 1.30 -6.24
CA ILE A 618 -5.10 0.80 -7.25
C ILE A 618 -6.23 1.81 -7.43
N TYR A 619 -6.82 2.29 -6.33
CA TYR A 619 -7.94 3.24 -6.40
C TYR A 619 -7.53 4.60 -6.96
N SER A 620 -6.36 5.13 -6.59
CA SER A 620 -5.83 6.37 -7.17
C SER A 620 -5.57 6.24 -8.68
N ARG A 621 -5.03 5.12 -9.12
CA ARG A 621 -4.80 4.86 -10.55
C ARG A 621 -6.12 4.73 -11.32
N PHE A 622 -7.10 4.03 -10.76
CA PHE A 622 -8.45 3.95 -11.33
C PHE A 622 -9.09 5.34 -11.44
N TRP A 623 -9.10 6.09 -10.36
CA TRP A 623 -9.68 7.43 -10.30
C TRP A 623 -9.03 8.38 -11.31
N ASN A 624 -7.72 8.34 -11.38
CA ASN A 624 -6.96 9.16 -12.33
C ASN A 624 -7.24 8.80 -13.79
N LYS A 625 -7.32 7.51 -14.11
CA LYS A 625 -7.66 7.06 -15.48
C LYS A 625 -9.08 7.48 -15.87
N PHE A 626 -10.02 7.41 -14.95
CA PHE A 626 -11.37 7.92 -15.18
C PHE A 626 -11.38 9.43 -15.42
N LEU A 627 -10.69 10.19 -14.60
CA LEU A 627 -10.56 11.66 -14.78
C LEU A 627 -9.76 12.04 -16.03
N PHE A 628 -8.82 11.20 -16.42
CA PHE A 628 -8.14 11.34 -17.72
C PHE A 628 -9.11 11.16 -18.88
N ASP A 629 -9.97 10.17 -18.83
CA ASP A 629 -11.01 9.95 -19.86
C ASP A 629 -11.98 11.13 -19.96
N LEU A 630 -12.26 11.81 -18.85
CA LEU A 630 -13.08 13.03 -18.82
C LEU A 630 -12.33 14.30 -19.28
N GLY A 631 -11.03 14.22 -19.51
CA GLY A 631 -10.19 15.38 -19.85
C GLY A 631 -9.86 16.30 -18.66
N VAL A 632 -10.05 15.84 -17.42
CA VAL A 632 -9.75 16.59 -16.20
C VAL A 632 -8.27 16.46 -15.81
N SER A 633 -7.70 15.26 -15.89
CA SER A 633 -6.29 15.02 -15.71
C SER A 633 -5.57 14.89 -17.06
N CYS A 634 -4.45 15.58 -17.23
CA CYS A 634 -3.65 15.50 -18.46
C CYS A 634 -2.71 14.29 -18.52
N LYS A 635 -2.59 13.54 -17.43
CA LYS A 635 -1.75 12.34 -17.32
C LYS A 635 -2.59 11.11 -17.00
N GLU A 636 -2.25 9.99 -17.60
CA GLU A 636 -2.94 8.72 -17.36
C GLU A 636 -2.53 8.06 -16.04
N GLU A 637 -1.29 8.27 -15.57
CA GLU A 637 -0.79 7.78 -14.30
C GLU A 637 -0.59 8.92 -13.30
N PRO A 638 -1.04 8.74 -12.03
CA PRO A 638 -0.96 9.79 -11.03
C PRO A 638 0.43 10.00 -10.44
N PHE A 639 1.23 8.93 -10.34
CA PHE A 639 2.51 8.93 -9.63
C PHE A 639 3.61 8.36 -10.51
N GLN A 640 4.64 9.18 -10.81
CA GLN A 640 5.71 8.76 -11.71
C GLN A 640 6.72 7.85 -11.00
N ARG A 641 7.39 8.35 -9.98
CA ARG A 641 8.32 7.57 -9.15
C ARG A 641 7.71 7.30 -7.79
N LEU A 642 7.75 6.04 -7.37
CA LEU A 642 7.27 5.61 -6.06
C LEU A 642 8.47 5.11 -5.23
N VAL A 643 8.60 5.64 -4.01
CA VAL A 643 9.54 5.17 -3.01
C VAL A 643 8.78 4.71 -1.78
N ASN A 644 8.98 3.45 -1.40
CA ASN A 644 8.36 2.87 -0.23
C ASN A 644 9.37 2.87 0.93
N GLN A 645 9.07 3.63 1.98
CA GLN A 645 9.86 3.59 3.21
C GLN A 645 9.58 2.30 3.98
N GLY A 646 10.62 1.79 4.64
CA GLY A 646 10.48 0.73 5.64
C GLY A 646 9.85 1.24 6.93
N MET A 647 9.57 0.33 7.85
CA MET A 647 9.01 0.68 9.16
C MET A 647 10.12 0.90 10.18
N ILE A 648 9.99 1.92 11.03
CA ILE A 648 10.72 1.99 12.28
C ILE A 648 10.00 1.10 13.29
N GLN A 649 10.72 0.10 13.79
CA GLN A 649 10.23 -0.87 14.76
C GLN A 649 10.48 -0.39 16.18
N GLY A 650 9.59 -0.76 17.10
CA GLY A 650 9.76 -0.50 18.53
C GLY A 650 10.38 -1.70 19.25
N ARG A 651 11.06 -1.42 20.34
CA ARG A 651 11.48 -2.43 21.28
C ARG A 651 10.41 -2.56 22.36
N SER A 652 9.61 -3.63 22.27
CA SER A 652 8.60 -3.95 23.26
C SER A 652 9.22 -4.59 24.48
N ASN A 653 8.66 -4.31 25.67
CA ASN A 653 8.98 -5.04 26.89
C ASN A 653 7.80 -5.90 27.34
N PHE A 654 8.11 -6.98 28.02
CA PHE A 654 7.15 -7.96 28.50
C PHE A 654 7.28 -8.21 29.99
N VAL A 655 6.15 -8.34 30.66
CA VAL A 655 6.01 -8.94 31.98
C VAL A 655 5.33 -10.30 31.84
N TYR A 656 5.60 -11.22 32.75
CA TYR A 656 5.13 -12.60 32.69
C TYR A 656 4.14 -12.86 33.81
N ARG A 657 2.85 -12.91 33.42
CA ARG A 657 1.74 -13.15 34.36
C ARG A 657 1.59 -14.63 34.61
N VAL A 658 1.51 -15.02 35.90
CA VAL A 658 1.21 -16.41 36.28
C VAL A 658 -0.26 -16.74 35.98
N ASN A 659 -0.50 -17.86 35.31
CA ASN A 659 -1.82 -18.39 35.02
C ASN A 659 -2.38 -19.12 36.23
N ALA A 660 -3.17 -18.45 37.07
CA ALA A 660 -3.80 -18.97 38.28
C ALA A 660 -5.31 -18.66 38.31
N ALA A 661 -6.08 -19.49 39.02
CA ALA A 661 -7.54 -19.38 39.04
C ALA A 661 -8.07 -18.09 39.71
N ASP A 662 -7.31 -17.47 40.58
CA ASP A 662 -7.61 -16.23 41.34
C ASP A 662 -6.80 -15.01 40.88
N ALA A 663 -6.18 -15.12 39.73
CA ALA A 663 -5.31 -14.08 39.14
C ALA A 663 -5.96 -12.71 38.87
N ALA A 664 -7.29 -12.62 38.94
CA ALA A 664 -8.00 -11.36 38.68
C ALA A 664 -7.90 -10.38 39.87
N GLU A 665 -7.90 -10.87 41.09
CA GLU A 665 -7.84 -9.99 42.29
C GLU A 665 -6.41 -9.74 42.78
N HIS A 666 -5.50 -10.70 42.59
CA HIS A 666 -4.10 -10.64 42.98
C HIS A 666 -3.19 -11.18 41.87
N PRO A 667 -2.98 -10.41 40.80
CA PRO A 667 -2.13 -10.86 39.70
C PRO A 667 -0.67 -10.98 40.14
N ILE A 668 -0.02 -12.11 39.82
CA ILE A 668 1.38 -12.40 40.14
C ILE A 668 2.18 -12.33 38.84
N PHE A 669 3.26 -11.57 38.84
CA PHE A 669 4.20 -11.41 37.74
C PHE A 669 5.58 -11.94 38.12
N VAL A 670 6.17 -12.75 37.25
CA VAL A 670 7.46 -13.38 37.46
C VAL A 670 8.50 -12.72 36.57
N SER A 671 9.68 -12.42 37.17
CA SER A 671 10.82 -11.89 36.41
C SER A 671 11.29 -12.84 35.31
N LYS A 672 11.81 -12.28 34.19
CA LYS A 672 12.20 -13.03 32.98
C LYS A 672 13.00 -14.29 33.24
N GLY A 673 14.01 -14.25 34.10
CA GLY A 673 14.89 -15.40 34.37
C GLY A 673 14.22 -16.53 35.13
N LEU A 674 13.08 -16.27 35.76
CA LEU A 674 12.34 -17.24 36.57
C LEU A 674 11.06 -17.74 35.89
N LYS A 675 10.71 -17.20 34.70
CA LYS A 675 9.43 -17.49 34.04
C LYS A 675 9.18 -18.95 33.73
N ASP A 676 10.23 -19.69 33.41
CA ASP A 676 10.13 -21.11 33.05
C ASP A 676 9.84 -22.04 34.23
N GLN A 677 9.88 -21.52 35.46
CA GLN A 677 9.51 -22.23 36.69
C GLN A 677 8.00 -22.14 37.00
N TYR A 678 7.26 -21.36 36.21
CA TYR A 678 5.83 -21.08 36.36
C TYR A 678 5.12 -21.23 35.03
N ASP A 679 3.82 -21.52 35.08
CA ASP A 679 2.96 -21.38 33.90
C ASP A 679 2.61 -19.90 33.72
N THR A 680 3.17 -19.25 32.71
CA THR A 680 3.07 -17.79 32.50
C THR A 680 2.60 -17.43 31.12
N THR A 681 1.90 -16.27 31.03
CA THR A 681 1.56 -15.61 29.77
C THR A 681 2.32 -14.29 29.68
N PRO A 682 3.08 -14.04 28.59
CA PRO A 682 3.73 -12.75 28.37
C PRO A 682 2.69 -11.67 28.07
N ILE A 683 2.84 -10.53 28.71
CA ILE A 683 1.99 -9.35 28.51
C ILE A 683 2.87 -8.16 28.21
N HIS A 684 2.51 -7.38 27.17
CA HIS A 684 3.18 -6.13 26.86
C HIS A 684 3.03 -5.13 28.02
N VAL A 685 4.13 -4.45 28.31
CA VAL A 685 4.17 -3.38 29.33
C VAL A 685 4.65 -2.08 28.69
N ASP A 686 4.16 -0.96 29.19
CA ASP A 686 4.56 0.35 28.71
C ASP A 686 6.08 0.56 28.88
N VAL A 687 6.76 0.82 27.78
CA VAL A 687 8.23 1.01 27.78
C VAL A 687 8.68 2.20 28.61
N ASN A 688 7.78 3.16 28.88
CA ASN A 688 8.08 4.34 29.69
C ASN A 688 8.22 4.06 31.20
N ILE A 689 7.75 2.89 31.66
CA ILE A 689 7.91 2.43 33.05
C ILE A 689 8.95 1.32 33.19
N VAL A 690 9.77 1.14 32.16
CA VAL A 690 10.88 0.16 32.13
C VAL A 690 12.20 0.89 31.85
N HIS A 691 13.19 0.70 32.69
CA HIS A 691 14.52 1.34 32.55
C HIS A 691 15.60 0.27 32.50
N ALA A 692 16.31 0.18 31.36
CA ALA A 692 17.33 -0.84 31.13
C ALA A 692 16.82 -2.28 31.45
N ASP A 693 15.61 -2.56 30.97
CA ASP A 693 14.84 -3.80 31.18
C ASP A 693 14.40 -4.06 32.63
N ILE A 694 14.58 -3.11 33.52
CA ILE A 694 14.09 -3.20 34.90
C ILE A 694 12.78 -2.45 35.05
N LEU A 695 11.74 -3.15 35.53
CA LEU A 695 10.40 -2.60 35.72
C LEU A 695 10.37 -1.70 36.98
N ASP A 696 9.74 -0.52 36.82
CA ASP A 696 9.31 0.29 37.96
C ASP A 696 8.01 -0.30 38.53
N LEU A 697 8.13 -0.94 39.70
CA LEU A 697 7.02 -1.68 40.30
C LEU A 697 5.87 -0.79 40.73
N ASP A 698 6.16 0.39 41.25
CA ASP A 698 5.13 1.33 41.71
C ASP A 698 4.41 1.98 40.52
N ALA A 699 5.14 2.37 39.48
CA ALA A 699 4.58 2.83 38.23
C ALA A 699 3.69 1.75 37.55
N PHE A 700 4.09 0.50 37.59
CA PHE A 700 3.32 -0.61 37.06
C PHE A 700 2.00 -0.81 37.81
N ARG A 701 2.00 -0.76 39.15
CA ARG A 701 0.77 -0.84 39.95
C ARG A 701 -0.18 0.33 39.70
N ALA A 702 0.38 1.51 39.40
CA ALA A 702 -0.40 2.72 39.08
C ALA A 702 -0.87 2.78 37.61
N TRP A 703 -0.28 1.98 36.72
CA TRP A 703 -0.53 2.06 35.29
C TRP A 703 -1.97 1.68 34.90
N ARG A 704 -2.55 0.66 35.59
CA ARG A 704 -3.94 0.22 35.36
C ARG A 704 -4.61 -0.17 36.66
N PRO A 705 -5.92 0.07 36.81
CA PRO A 705 -6.66 -0.24 38.03
C PRO A 705 -6.53 -1.71 38.48
N GLU A 706 -6.56 -2.65 37.52
CA GLU A 706 -6.46 -4.10 37.77
C GLU A 706 -5.09 -4.56 38.26
N LEU A 707 -4.07 -3.71 38.15
CA LEU A 707 -2.70 -4.00 38.58
C LEU A 707 -2.35 -3.45 39.96
N LYS A 708 -3.28 -2.77 40.64
CA LYS A 708 -3.05 -2.12 41.92
C LYS A 708 -2.50 -3.07 42.98
N ASN A 709 -2.96 -4.33 42.97
CA ASN A 709 -2.56 -5.36 43.91
C ASN A 709 -1.54 -6.34 43.31
N ALA A 710 -0.83 -5.97 42.28
CA ALA A 710 0.14 -6.84 41.63
C ALA A 710 1.28 -7.22 42.56
N GLU A 711 1.58 -8.52 42.58
CA GLU A 711 2.71 -9.13 43.29
C GLU A 711 3.79 -9.57 42.31
N PHE A 712 5.04 -9.56 42.75
CA PHE A 712 6.19 -9.83 41.91
C PHE A 712 7.11 -10.91 42.49
N VAL A 713 7.55 -11.82 41.61
CA VAL A 713 8.66 -12.73 41.91
C VAL A 713 9.91 -12.14 41.24
N LEU A 714 10.85 -11.65 42.06
CA LEU A 714 11.99 -10.87 41.66
C LEU A 714 13.27 -11.71 41.47
N GLU A 715 14.18 -11.23 40.66
CA GLU A 715 15.58 -11.69 40.53
C GLU A 715 16.50 -10.66 41.20
N ASP A 716 17.26 -11.09 42.18
CA ASP A 716 18.19 -10.23 42.94
C ASP A 716 17.56 -8.86 43.36
N GLY A 717 16.31 -8.92 43.80
CA GLY A 717 15.54 -7.75 44.25
C GLY A 717 15.01 -6.85 43.13
N LYS A 718 15.12 -7.25 41.86
CA LYS A 718 14.67 -6.51 40.67
C LYS A 718 13.73 -7.34 39.81
N TYR A 719 12.82 -6.69 39.12
CA TYR A 719 12.01 -7.32 38.11
C TYR A 719 12.61 -7.06 36.72
N VAL A 720 13.11 -8.09 36.05
CA VAL A 720 13.68 -8.03 34.72
C VAL A 720 12.60 -8.37 33.69
N CYS A 721 12.34 -7.44 32.78
CA CYS A 721 11.39 -7.62 31.68
C CYS A 721 12.00 -8.40 30.51
N GLY A 722 11.18 -9.15 29.80
CA GLY A 722 11.52 -9.60 28.45
C GLY A 722 11.45 -8.47 27.44
N TRP A 723 11.98 -8.72 26.23
CA TRP A 723 11.91 -7.76 25.14
C TRP A 723 11.88 -8.44 23.76
N ALA A 724 11.30 -7.75 22.79
CA ALA A 724 11.32 -8.12 21.38
C ALA A 724 11.27 -6.89 20.50
N ILE A 725 11.78 -7.00 19.27
CA ILE A 725 11.62 -5.98 18.25
C ILE A 725 10.34 -6.27 17.49
N GLU A 726 9.42 -5.32 17.52
CA GLU A 726 8.10 -5.45 16.94
C GLU A 726 7.69 -4.17 16.20
N LYS A 727 6.55 -4.21 15.51
CA LYS A 727 5.93 -3.01 14.95
C LYS A 727 5.71 -1.98 16.06
N MET A 728 6.12 -0.72 15.83
CA MET A 728 5.83 0.36 16.76
C MET A 728 4.35 0.72 16.71
N SER A 729 3.64 0.50 17.80
CA SER A 729 2.21 0.81 17.91
C SER A 729 1.76 0.98 19.36
N LYS A 730 0.65 1.66 19.56
CA LYS A 730 0.05 1.85 20.89
C LYS A 730 -0.33 0.53 21.57
N SER A 731 -0.83 -0.42 20.81
CA SER A 731 -1.25 -1.73 21.34
C SER A 731 -0.07 -2.56 21.85
N MET A 732 1.13 -2.27 21.38
CA MET A 732 2.37 -2.90 21.83
C MET A 732 3.06 -2.10 22.94
N PHE A 733 2.55 -0.93 23.33
CA PHE A 733 3.10 -0.05 24.35
C PHE A 733 4.60 0.28 24.17
N ASN A 734 5.05 0.35 22.93
CA ASN A 734 6.44 0.56 22.53
C ASN A 734 6.67 1.85 21.75
N VAL A 735 5.72 2.79 21.82
CA VAL A 735 5.77 4.05 21.07
C VAL A 735 6.79 5.00 21.70
N VAL A 736 7.61 5.61 20.83
CA VAL A 736 8.49 6.74 21.18
C VAL A 736 7.89 7.99 20.56
N ASN A 737 7.69 9.02 21.42
CA ASN A 737 7.08 10.29 21.03
C ASN A 737 8.15 11.20 20.39
N PRO A 738 7.94 11.71 19.16
CA PRO A 738 8.88 12.64 18.54
C PRO A 738 9.05 13.96 19.30
N ASP A 739 8.03 14.40 20.06
CA ASP A 739 8.14 15.61 20.87
C ASP A 739 9.24 15.51 21.94
N ASP A 740 9.36 14.35 22.59
CA ASP A 740 10.37 14.11 23.61
C ASP A 740 11.77 14.14 23.00
N ILE A 741 11.92 13.55 21.83
CA ILE A 741 13.18 13.53 21.08
C ILE A 741 13.57 14.95 20.63
N VAL A 742 12.64 15.70 20.04
CA VAL A 742 12.87 17.09 19.61
C VAL A 742 13.21 17.99 20.80
N SER A 743 12.51 17.85 21.91
CA SER A 743 12.75 18.61 23.13
C SER A 743 14.15 18.33 23.72
N GLN A 744 14.60 17.11 23.67
CA GLN A 744 15.88 16.70 24.26
C GLN A 744 17.06 16.92 23.34
N TYR A 745 16.92 16.67 22.03
CA TYR A 745 18.03 16.64 21.05
C TYR A 745 17.88 17.65 19.90
N GLY A 746 16.70 18.14 19.64
CA GLY A 746 16.39 19.03 18.53
C GLY A 746 15.86 18.30 17.28
N ALA A 747 15.17 19.06 16.42
CA ALA A 747 14.59 18.53 15.17
C ALA A 747 15.65 18.11 14.15
N ASP A 748 16.72 18.89 13.98
CA ASP A 748 17.81 18.55 13.04
C ASP A 748 18.50 17.24 13.43
N THR A 749 18.67 17.00 14.73
CA THR A 749 19.21 15.73 15.25
C THR A 749 18.28 14.56 14.93
N LEU A 750 16.97 14.72 15.16
CA LEU A 750 15.98 13.70 14.81
C LEU A 750 16.00 13.39 13.31
N ARG A 751 16.00 14.42 12.47
CA ARG A 751 16.04 14.27 10.99
C ARG A 751 17.27 13.46 10.54
N LEU A 752 18.45 13.82 11.04
CA LEU A 752 19.69 13.12 10.73
C LEU A 752 19.70 11.69 11.25
N TYR A 753 19.21 11.47 12.46
CA TYR A 753 19.22 10.14 13.07
C TYR A 753 18.27 9.17 12.36
N GLU A 754 17.08 9.61 11.99
CA GLU A 754 16.16 8.76 11.22
C GLU A 754 16.73 8.34 9.86
N MET A 755 17.50 9.22 9.22
CA MET A 755 18.19 8.89 7.98
C MET A 755 19.44 8.01 8.22
N PHE A 756 20.09 8.14 9.36
CA PHE A 756 21.30 7.38 9.73
C PHE A 756 21.01 5.92 10.11
N LEU A 757 19.83 5.61 10.61
CA LEU A 757 19.45 4.27 11.09
C LEU A 757 19.62 3.16 10.04
N GLY A 758 19.55 3.48 8.75
CA GLY A 758 19.69 2.54 7.66
C GLY A 758 19.07 3.04 6.36
N PRO A 759 19.09 2.23 5.30
CA PRO A 759 18.42 2.57 4.04
C PRO A 759 16.93 2.90 4.26
N VAL A 760 16.40 3.87 3.52
CA VAL A 760 15.01 4.35 3.69
C VAL A 760 14.01 3.20 3.50
N GLU A 761 14.25 2.32 2.56
CA GLU A 761 13.34 1.22 2.22
C GLU A 761 13.39 0.04 3.22
N ALA A 762 14.42 -0.03 4.07
CA ALA A 762 14.58 -1.11 5.03
C ALA A 762 13.88 -0.80 6.35
N SER A 763 13.20 -1.81 6.91
CA SER A 763 12.71 -1.76 8.28
C SER A 763 13.89 -1.84 9.27
N LYS A 764 13.81 -1.09 10.36
CA LYS A 764 14.90 -0.90 11.32
C LYS A 764 14.38 -0.60 12.74
N PRO A 765 15.04 -1.13 13.78
CA PRO A 765 14.64 -0.85 15.14
C PRO A 765 15.05 0.56 15.56
N TRP A 766 14.19 1.22 16.34
CA TRP A 766 14.54 2.47 17.02
C TRP A 766 15.39 2.18 18.26
N ASP A 767 16.50 2.90 18.37
CA ASP A 767 17.34 2.92 19.56
C ASP A 767 17.66 4.36 19.96
N THR A 768 17.01 4.85 21.03
CA THR A 768 17.20 6.23 21.52
C THR A 768 18.65 6.50 21.94
N ASN A 769 19.41 5.49 22.37
CA ASN A 769 20.82 5.67 22.75
C ASN A 769 21.72 6.04 21.57
N GLY A 770 21.36 5.64 20.34
CA GLY A 770 22.14 5.92 19.14
C GLY A 770 22.09 7.37 18.67
N ILE A 771 21.08 8.13 19.12
CA ILE A 771 20.85 9.51 18.66
C ILE A 771 21.93 10.50 19.09
N ASP A 772 22.65 10.20 20.20
CA ASP A 772 23.73 11.03 20.72
C ASP A 772 24.88 11.26 19.69
N GLY A 773 25.11 10.27 18.83
CA GLY A 773 26.10 10.38 17.77
C GLY A 773 25.81 11.51 16.80
N CYS A 774 24.56 11.63 16.38
CA CYS A 774 24.08 12.70 15.50
C CYS A 774 24.08 14.06 16.22
N HIS A 775 23.68 14.08 17.49
CA HIS A 775 23.70 15.32 18.27
C HIS A 775 25.13 15.86 18.48
N ARG A 776 26.07 15.00 18.82
CA ARG A 776 27.50 15.37 18.92
C ARG A 776 28.09 15.82 17.58
N PHE A 777 27.66 15.18 16.48
CA PHE A 777 28.05 15.62 15.14
C PHE A 777 27.63 17.07 14.87
N LEU A 778 26.37 17.45 15.17
CA LEU A 778 25.88 18.82 14.97
C LEU A 778 26.63 19.83 15.84
N LYS A 779 26.96 19.48 17.08
CA LYS A 779 27.80 20.33 17.96
C LYS A 779 29.19 20.54 17.36
N LYS A 780 29.76 19.49 16.81
CA LYS A 780 31.09 19.56 16.16
C LYS A 780 31.04 20.38 14.89
N PHE A 781 29.99 20.17 14.08
CA PHE A 781 29.73 20.96 12.87
C PHE A 781 29.59 22.45 13.19
N TRP A 782 28.77 22.79 14.18
CA TRP A 782 28.58 24.15 14.67
C TRP A 782 29.90 24.81 15.06
N LYS A 783 30.76 24.08 15.77
CA LYS A 783 32.06 24.56 16.25
C LYS A 783 33.00 25.01 15.12
N LEU A 784 32.94 24.38 13.93
CA LEU A 784 33.72 24.81 12.77
C LEU A 784 33.49 26.27 12.38
N PHE A 785 32.30 26.79 12.63
CA PHE A 785 31.85 28.14 12.24
C PHE A 785 32.07 29.17 13.34
N GLN A 786 32.45 28.75 14.54
CA GLN A 786 32.59 29.65 15.71
C GLN A 786 34.03 30.13 15.89
N GLN A 787 34.78 30.24 14.84
CA GLN A 787 36.14 30.76 14.77
C GLN A 787 36.20 31.94 13.78
N GLU A 788 37.33 32.66 13.75
CA GLU A 788 37.55 33.69 12.76
C GLU A 788 37.67 33.04 11.36
N LEU A 789 36.70 33.33 10.48
CA LEU A 789 36.68 32.82 9.13
C LEU A 789 37.45 33.72 8.15
N VAL A 790 38.14 33.13 7.19
CA VAL A 790 38.96 33.84 6.20
C VAL A 790 38.47 33.59 4.79
N ASP A 791 38.39 34.62 3.97
CA ASP A 791 38.04 34.56 2.55
C ASP A 791 39.31 34.50 1.70
N GLU A 792 39.93 33.35 1.67
CA GLU A 792 41.15 33.03 0.93
C GLU A 792 40.92 31.91 -0.06
N ASP A 793 41.87 31.62 -0.93
CA ASP A 793 41.82 30.45 -1.78
C ASP A 793 41.92 29.17 -0.94
N PRO A 794 41.01 28.20 -1.12
CA PRO A 794 41.03 26.96 -0.35
C PRO A 794 42.26 26.11 -0.62
N THR A 795 42.69 25.34 0.39
CA THR A 795 43.77 24.37 0.18
C THR A 795 43.30 23.18 -0.66
N LYS A 796 44.28 22.44 -1.23
CA LYS A 796 43.97 21.24 -2.03
C LYS A 796 43.24 20.19 -1.19
N GLU A 797 43.62 19.99 0.06
CA GLU A 797 43.02 19.06 1.01
C GLU A 797 41.57 19.46 1.37
N GLU A 798 41.31 20.74 1.60
CA GLU A 798 39.99 21.26 1.88
C GLU A 798 39.04 21.03 0.70
N LEU A 799 39.50 21.35 -0.53
CA LEU A 799 38.75 21.12 -1.77
C LEU A 799 38.46 19.63 -1.97
N LYS A 800 39.42 18.75 -1.70
CA LYS A 800 39.25 17.31 -1.83
C LYS A 800 38.17 16.79 -0.89
N SER A 801 38.25 17.14 0.41
CA SER A 801 37.27 16.74 1.40
C SER A 801 35.86 17.21 1.03
N LEU A 802 35.72 18.48 0.61
CA LEU A 802 34.44 19.05 0.22
C LEU A 802 33.85 18.39 -1.06
N HIS A 803 34.66 18.24 -2.10
CA HIS A 803 34.18 17.68 -3.37
C HIS A 803 33.87 16.17 -3.30
N LYS A 804 34.58 15.42 -2.45
CA LYS A 804 34.17 14.05 -2.08
C LYS A 804 32.76 14.04 -1.49
N LEU A 805 32.49 14.95 -0.55
CA LEU A 805 31.15 15.07 0.06
C LEU A 805 30.10 15.45 -0.97
N ILE A 806 30.33 16.47 -1.78
CA ILE A 806 29.36 16.93 -2.81
C ILE A 806 29.00 15.77 -3.73
N LYS A 807 29.99 15.06 -4.25
CA LYS A 807 29.78 13.90 -5.12
C LYS A 807 28.97 12.80 -4.42
N LYS A 808 29.35 12.45 -3.20
CA LYS A 808 28.69 11.39 -2.43
C LYS A 808 27.24 11.73 -2.12
N VAL A 809 26.98 12.91 -1.58
CA VAL A 809 25.62 13.34 -1.21
C VAL A 809 24.75 13.53 -2.44
N SER A 810 25.24 14.12 -3.51
CA SER A 810 24.48 14.29 -4.77
C SER A 810 24.06 12.95 -5.37
N THR A 811 24.95 11.96 -5.35
CA THR A 811 24.65 10.61 -5.82
C THR A 811 23.67 9.89 -4.89
N ASP A 812 23.87 9.99 -3.58
CA ASP A 812 23.05 9.32 -2.57
C ASP A 812 21.62 9.81 -2.53
N ILE A 813 21.40 11.14 -2.68
CA ILE A 813 20.05 11.72 -2.67
C ILE A 813 19.22 11.14 -3.82
N GLU A 814 19.78 11.01 -5.01
CA GLU A 814 19.06 10.48 -6.19
C GLU A 814 18.54 9.05 -5.99
N VAL A 815 19.23 8.25 -5.17
CA VAL A 815 18.90 6.85 -4.88
C VAL A 815 18.39 6.62 -3.45
N PHE A 816 18.12 7.67 -2.70
CA PHE A 816 17.66 7.61 -1.30
C PHE A 816 18.60 6.87 -0.34
N SER A 817 19.92 6.93 -0.61
CA SER A 817 20.96 6.34 0.25
C SER A 817 21.41 7.34 1.33
N TYR A 818 20.48 7.88 2.11
CA TYR A 818 20.72 8.96 3.06
C TYR A 818 21.60 8.56 4.25
N ASN A 819 21.55 7.29 4.67
CA ASN A 819 22.40 6.80 5.75
C ASN A 819 23.89 6.95 5.43
N THR A 820 24.30 6.73 4.19
CA THR A 820 25.67 6.94 3.73
C THR A 820 26.00 8.42 3.58
N SER A 821 25.05 9.27 3.24
CA SER A 821 25.21 10.73 3.25
C SER A 821 25.50 11.27 4.65
N VAL A 822 24.75 10.85 5.66
CA VAL A 822 25.00 11.27 7.06
C VAL A 822 26.40 10.87 7.51
N SER A 823 26.83 9.66 7.20
CA SER A 823 28.20 9.22 7.46
C SER A 823 29.23 10.07 6.73
N ALA A 824 28.99 10.43 5.48
CA ALA A 824 29.87 11.28 4.69
C ALA A 824 29.98 12.70 5.27
N PHE A 825 28.91 13.28 5.80
CA PHE A 825 28.97 14.55 6.53
C PHE A 825 29.85 14.47 7.76
N MET A 826 29.74 13.38 8.53
CA MET A 826 30.58 13.16 9.71
C MET A 826 32.07 13.07 9.33
N VAL A 827 32.41 12.31 8.29
CA VAL A 827 33.76 12.16 7.77
C VAL A 827 34.32 13.51 7.31
N CYS A 828 33.62 14.23 6.46
CA CYS A 828 34.02 15.53 5.95
C CYS A 828 34.25 16.55 7.08
N THR A 829 33.37 16.59 8.06
CA THR A 829 33.51 17.48 9.24
C THR A 829 34.74 17.14 10.08
N ASN A 830 35.03 15.85 10.24
CA ASN A 830 36.24 15.39 10.92
C ASN A 830 37.50 15.80 10.17
N GLU A 831 37.53 15.60 8.85
CA GLU A 831 38.66 15.97 8.01
C GLU A 831 38.92 17.48 8.03
N LEU A 832 37.89 18.30 7.86
CA LEU A 832 37.99 19.77 7.90
C LEU A 832 38.42 20.28 9.30
N THR A 833 37.97 19.64 10.37
CA THR A 833 38.39 19.94 11.74
C THR A 833 39.90 19.63 11.93
N GLN A 834 40.34 18.48 11.42
CA GLN A 834 41.76 18.07 11.48
C GLN A 834 42.65 19.00 10.65
N GLN A 835 42.17 19.44 9.51
CA GLN A 835 42.84 20.42 8.64
C GLN A 835 42.79 21.85 9.20
N LYS A 836 42.12 22.07 10.33
CA LYS A 836 41.88 23.39 10.94
C LYS A 836 41.27 24.40 9.93
N CYS A 837 40.35 23.93 9.11
CA CYS A 837 39.69 24.72 8.08
C CYS A 837 38.97 25.93 8.69
N ARG A 838 39.27 27.11 8.17
CA ARG A 838 38.61 28.41 8.47
C ARG A 838 38.14 29.10 7.20
N ASN A 839 38.20 28.39 6.08
CA ASN A 839 37.91 28.97 4.77
C ASN A 839 36.38 29.20 4.60
N LEU A 840 36.00 30.46 4.42
CA LEU A 840 34.60 30.86 4.30
C LEU A 840 33.90 30.21 3.07
N ARG A 841 34.60 30.08 1.93
CA ARG A 841 34.02 29.50 0.71
C ARG A 841 33.75 28.01 0.90
N ILE A 842 34.67 27.27 1.49
CA ILE A 842 34.48 25.85 1.82
C ILE A 842 33.32 25.66 2.78
N LEU A 843 33.26 26.42 3.87
CA LEU A 843 32.27 26.28 4.92
C LEU A 843 30.85 26.69 4.47
N ARG A 844 30.72 27.73 3.63
CA ARG A 844 29.41 28.08 3.02
C ARG A 844 28.90 27.00 2.09
N THR A 845 29.76 26.42 1.27
CA THR A 845 29.36 25.31 0.41
C THR A 845 28.97 24.08 1.24
N LEU A 846 29.70 23.80 2.33
CA LEU A 846 29.38 22.72 3.26
C LEU A 846 27.97 22.89 3.86
N VAL A 847 27.61 24.10 4.29
CA VAL A 847 26.26 24.44 4.80
C VAL A 847 25.20 24.23 3.73
N THR A 848 25.48 24.62 2.51
CA THR A 848 24.54 24.45 1.37
C THR A 848 24.22 22.97 1.14
N VAL A 849 25.22 22.09 1.24
CA VAL A 849 25.04 20.65 1.07
C VAL A 849 24.31 20.03 2.26
N LEU A 850 24.53 20.52 3.47
CA LEU A 850 23.84 20.05 4.68
C LEU A 850 22.37 20.50 4.75
N ALA A 851 22.04 21.62 4.15
CA ALA A 851 20.73 22.28 4.32
C ALA A 851 19.51 21.35 4.11
N PRO A 852 19.45 20.45 3.13
CA PRO A 852 18.32 19.52 3.00
C PRO A 852 18.15 18.58 4.21
N PHE A 853 19.23 18.17 4.84
CA PHE A 853 19.26 17.23 5.96
C PHE A 853 18.97 17.89 7.31
N ALA A 854 19.55 19.06 7.56
CA ALA A 854 19.47 19.80 8.81
C ALA A 854 19.20 21.30 8.52
N PRO A 855 17.98 21.65 8.13
CA PRO A 855 17.69 22.99 7.60
C PRO A 855 17.80 24.11 8.64
N HIS A 856 17.55 23.84 9.91
CA HIS A 856 17.56 24.90 10.95
C HIS A 856 18.98 25.39 11.23
N ILE A 857 19.91 24.47 11.52
CA ILE A 857 21.31 24.80 11.75
C ILE A 857 21.95 25.40 10.46
N ALA A 858 21.56 24.90 9.31
CA ALA A 858 22.06 25.37 8.03
C ALA A 858 21.64 26.83 7.76
N GLU A 859 20.40 27.18 7.99
CA GLU A 859 19.92 28.58 7.86
C GLU A 859 20.65 29.50 8.83
N GLU A 860 20.82 29.10 10.09
CA GLU A 860 21.51 29.91 11.10
C GLU A 860 22.97 30.16 10.73
N LEU A 861 23.70 29.15 10.32
CA LEU A 861 25.09 29.26 9.90
C LEU A 861 25.24 30.05 8.58
N TRP A 862 24.28 29.90 7.67
CA TRP A 862 24.25 30.71 6.44
C TRP A 862 24.13 32.19 6.75
N GLU A 863 23.22 32.57 7.64
CA GLU A 863 23.05 33.96 8.12
C GLU A 863 24.32 34.47 8.83
N GLN A 864 24.85 33.69 9.78
CA GLN A 864 26.06 34.06 10.53
C GLN A 864 27.28 34.28 9.65
N THR A 865 27.40 33.57 8.53
CA THR A 865 28.51 33.70 7.58
C THR A 865 28.24 34.80 6.52
N GLY A 866 27.20 35.60 6.67
CA GLY A 866 26.87 36.69 5.75
C GLY A 866 26.28 36.22 4.42
N GLY A 867 25.66 35.05 4.39
CA GLY A 867 24.89 34.55 3.25
C GLY A 867 23.71 35.45 2.96
N LYS A 868 23.38 35.63 1.68
CA LYS A 868 22.22 36.43 1.25
C LYS A 868 21.02 35.51 0.99
N GLY A 869 19.84 35.90 1.45
CA GLY A 869 18.62 35.15 1.31
C GLY A 869 18.63 33.84 2.12
N SER A 870 17.77 32.89 1.73
CA SER A 870 17.71 31.56 2.34
C SER A 870 18.73 30.60 1.74
N VAL A 871 19.36 29.76 2.56
CA VAL A 871 20.21 28.67 2.07
C VAL A 871 19.41 27.68 1.20
N CYS A 872 18.10 27.59 1.41
CA CYS A 872 17.21 26.76 0.60
C CYS A 872 17.12 27.16 -0.86
N ASP A 873 17.42 28.43 -1.17
CA ASP A 873 17.40 29.00 -2.54
C ASP A 873 18.79 29.08 -3.15
N THR A 874 19.80 28.63 -2.43
CA THR A 874 21.18 28.60 -2.93
C THR A 874 21.35 27.44 -3.91
N GLU A 875 22.02 27.69 -5.04
CA GLU A 875 22.27 26.66 -6.05
C GLU A 875 23.03 25.46 -5.47
N TRP A 876 22.57 24.27 -5.77
CA TRP A 876 23.27 23.03 -5.39
C TRP A 876 24.65 22.96 -6.06
N PRO A 877 25.72 22.77 -5.29
CA PRO A 877 27.07 22.77 -5.83
C PRO A 877 27.34 21.54 -6.69
N THR A 878 28.18 21.75 -7.72
CA THR A 878 28.72 20.66 -8.55
C THR A 878 30.09 20.28 -8.04
N TRP A 879 30.43 18.99 -8.15
CA TRP A 879 31.80 18.54 -7.83
C TRP A 879 32.69 18.63 -9.05
N ASN A 880 34.01 18.79 -8.80
CA ASN A 880 35.05 18.74 -9.81
C ASN A 880 35.93 17.51 -9.60
N GLU A 881 35.98 16.63 -10.59
CA GLU A 881 36.77 15.38 -10.53
C GLU A 881 38.27 15.63 -10.36
N ASP A 882 38.78 16.78 -10.80
CA ASP A 882 40.21 17.12 -10.64
C ASP A 882 40.65 17.25 -9.16
N TYR A 883 39.71 17.62 -8.29
CA TYR A 883 39.96 17.69 -6.84
C TYR A 883 39.91 16.33 -6.13
N LEU A 884 39.38 15.31 -6.80
CA LEU A 884 39.19 13.96 -6.24
C LEU A 884 40.38 13.04 -6.52
N VAL A 885 41.32 13.49 -7.33
CA VAL A 885 42.53 12.69 -7.67
C VAL A 885 43.34 12.41 -6.43
N GLU A 886 43.54 11.13 -6.14
CA GLU A 886 44.39 10.67 -5.06
C GLU A 886 45.88 10.76 -5.52
N ASP A 887 46.68 11.59 -4.87
CA ASP A 887 48.10 11.62 -5.14
C ASP A 887 48.76 10.35 -4.60
N GLU A 888 48.26 9.80 -3.52
CA GLU A 888 48.68 8.56 -2.91
C GLU A 888 47.54 7.61 -2.66
N VAL A 889 47.80 6.32 -2.86
CA VAL A 889 46.83 5.24 -2.58
C VAL A 889 47.41 4.34 -1.50
N GLN A 890 46.61 4.03 -0.51
CA GLN A 890 46.92 3.07 0.53
C GLN A 890 46.64 1.65 0.04
N MET A 891 47.72 0.86 -0.11
CA MET A 891 47.60 -0.52 -0.61
C MET A 891 47.91 -1.53 0.49
N PRO A 892 47.02 -2.54 0.73
CA PRO A 892 47.36 -3.63 1.63
C PRO A 892 48.40 -4.56 1.02
N VAL A 893 49.41 -4.86 1.83
CA VAL A 893 50.46 -5.84 1.52
C VAL A 893 50.11 -7.16 2.19
N SER A 894 49.93 -8.19 1.35
CA SER A 894 49.58 -9.54 1.80
C SER A 894 50.72 -10.50 1.54
N PHE A 895 50.94 -11.45 2.43
CA PHE A 895 51.80 -12.59 2.28
C PHE A 895 51.00 -13.89 2.30
N ASN A 896 51.12 -14.67 1.24
CA ASN A 896 50.35 -15.93 1.05
C ASN A 896 48.84 -15.74 1.29
N GLY A 897 48.26 -14.63 0.75
CA GLY A 897 46.84 -14.31 0.80
C GLY A 897 46.34 -13.70 2.11
N LYS A 898 47.19 -13.48 3.12
CA LYS A 898 46.86 -12.80 4.38
C LYS A 898 47.42 -11.39 4.41
N ALA A 899 46.52 -10.40 4.52
CA ALA A 899 46.92 -8.99 4.68
C ALA A 899 47.74 -8.81 5.97
N ARG A 900 48.87 -8.07 5.89
CA ARG A 900 49.78 -7.89 7.00
C ARG A 900 49.93 -6.44 7.44
N PHE A 901 50.03 -5.52 6.50
CA PHE A 901 50.13 -4.09 6.73
C PHE A 901 49.72 -3.33 5.45
N GLN A 902 49.70 -2.01 5.53
CA GLN A 902 49.42 -1.13 4.38
C GLN A 902 50.61 -0.26 4.08
N ILE A 903 50.83 0.05 2.80
CA ILE A 903 51.84 1.02 2.34
C ILE A 903 51.14 2.14 1.55
N ASN A 904 51.68 3.34 1.66
CA ASN A 904 51.23 4.49 0.87
C ASN A 904 52.14 4.59 -0.36
N LEU A 905 51.51 4.65 -1.53
CA LEU A 905 52.17 4.70 -2.82
C LEU A 905 51.53 5.77 -3.70
N PRO A 906 52.30 6.43 -4.59
CA PRO A 906 51.70 7.31 -5.59
C PRO A 906 50.65 6.57 -6.39
N ALA A 907 49.50 7.22 -6.65
CA ALA A 907 48.40 6.61 -7.43
C ALA A 907 48.86 6.23 -8.85
N THR A 908 49.89 6.87 -9.37
CA THR A 908 50.50 6.63 -10.69
C THR A 908 51.61 5.60 -10.67
N ALA A 909 51.91 4.97 -9.53
CA ALA A 909 53.02 4.01 -9.40
C ALA A 909 52.82 2.82 -10.33
N SER A 910 53.91 2.45 -11.06
CA SER A 910 53.92 1.25 -11.91
C SER A 910 53.86 -0.02 -11.05
N LYS A 911 53.50 -1.14 -11.65
CA LYS A 911 53.46 -2.44 -10.95
C LYS A 911 54.84 -2.78 -10.36
N GLU A 912 55.89 -2.48 -11.10
CA GLU A 912 57.29 -2.68 -10.69
C GLU A 912 57.63 -1.83 -9.45
N ALA A 913 57.25 -0.54 -9.46
CA ALA A 913 57.49 0.37 -8.33
C ALA A 913 56.69 -0.06 -7.09
N ILE A 914 55.47 -0.57 -7.27
CA ILE A 914 54.65 -1.11 -6.19
C ILE A 914 55.28 -2.33 -5.55
N ILE A 915 55.80 -3.26 -6.39
CA ILE A 915 56.47 -4.46 -5.91
C ILE A 915 57.76 -4.07 -5.15
N GLU A 916 58.55 -3.18 -5.70
CA GLU A 916 59.79 -2.71 -5.10
C GLU A 916 59.58 -2.07 -3.74
N ALA A 917 58.58 -1.17 -3.64
CA ALA A 917 58.23 -0.53 -2.40
C ALA A 917 57.74 -1.53 -1.32
N ALA A 918 56.93 -2.50 -1.69
CA ALA A 918 56.42 -3.54 -0.77
C ALA A 918 57.54 -4.49 -0.32
N MET A 919 58.48 -4.83 -1.21
CA MET A 919 59.61 -5.71 -0.90
C MET A 919 60.65 -5.02 0.00
N ASN A 920 60.87 -3.73 -0.17
CA ASN A 920 61.83 -2.94 0.60
C ASN A 920 61.28 -2.40 1.92
N ASP A 921 59.99 -2.51 2.21
CA ASP A 921 59.40 -2.10 3.48
C ASP A 921 59.97 -2.96 4.64
N GLU A 922 60.41 -2.31 5.70
CA GLU A 922 60.96 -2.99 6.87
C GLU A 922 60.03 -4.06 7.44
N ARG A 923 58.70 -3.83 7.39
CA ARG A 923 57.68 -4.77 7.86
C ARG A 923 57.59 -6.03 7.02
N SER A 924 58.06 -6.00 5.77
CA SER A 924 58.11 -7.16 4.87
C SER A 924 59.25 -8.13 5.23
N GLN A 925 60.33 -7.63 5.80
CA GLN A 925 61.54 -8.42 6.02
C GLN A 925 61.30 -9.70 6.84
N LYS A 926 60.51 -9.63 7.87
CA LYS A 926 60.14 -10.78 8.71
C LYS A 926 59.35 -11.88 7.97
N TYR A 927 58.74 -11.53 6.85
CA TYR A 927 58.01 -12.49 6.02
C TYR A 927 58.82 -13.02 4.86
N LEU A 928 59.92 -12.34 4.53
CA LEU A 928 60.84 -12.67 3.47
C LEU A 928 62.06 -13.44 3.96
N GLU A 929 62.49 -13.26 5.22
CA GLU A 929 63.67 -13.87 5.81
C GLU A 929 63.63 -15.39 5.69
N GLY A 930 64.64 -15.95 5.04
CA GLY A 930 64.78 -17.40 4.84
C GLY A 930 63.76 -18.02 3.84
N LYS A 931 63.06 -17.20 3.09
CA LYS A 931 62.03 -17.66 2.12
C LYS A 931 62.31 -17.17 0.72
N GLN A 932 61.91 -17.94 -0.27
CA GLN A 932 61.95 -17.59 -1.68
C GLN A 932 60.63 -17.03 -2.16
N VAL A 933 60.64 -15.87 -2.83
CA VAL A 933 59.47 -15.29 -3.48
C VAL A 933 59.14 -16.12 -4.74
N VAL A 934 57.98 -16.74 -4.75
CA VAL A 934 57.51 -17.58 -5.86
C VAL A 934 56.75 -16.74 -6.90
N LYS A 935 55.92 -15.79 -6.44
CA LYS A 935 55.07 -14.94 -7.29
C LYS A 935 54.67 -13.69 -6.55
N THR A 936 54.60 -12.57 -7.29
CA THR A 936 53.95 -11.34 -6.83
C THR A 936 52.72 -11.04 -7.67
N ILE A 937 51.61 -10.76 -7.03
CA ILE A 937 50.34 -10.41 -7.67
C ILE A 937 50.00 -8.99 -7.25
N VAL A 938 49.94 -8.09 -8.24
CA VAL A 938 49.63 -6.67 -8.00
C VAL A 938 48.38 -6.30 -8.79
N VAL A 939 47.39 -5.75 -8.08
CA VAL A 939 46.26 -5.03 -8.66
C VAL A 939 46.45 -3.57 -8.25
N PRO A 940 46.89 -2.70 -9.17
CA PRO A 940 47.15 -1.29 -8.85
C PRO A 940 45.96 -0.64 -8.16
N GLY A 941 46.22 0.12 -7.11
CA GLY A 941 45.17 0.78 -6.31
C GLY A 941 44.33 -0.14 -5.41
N ARG A 942 44.58 -1.47 -5.39
CA ARG A 942 43.76 -2.41 -4.61
C ARG A 942 44.56 -3.30 -3.65
N ILE A 943 45.51 -4.05 -4.15
CA ILE A 943 46.21 -5.03 -3.31
C ILE A 943 47.53 -5.44 -3.94
N ILE A 944 48.50 -5.75 -3.08
CA ILE A 944 49.68 -6.53 -3.44
C ILE A 944 49.74 -7.80 -2.57
N ASN A 945 49.93 -8.94 -3.24
CA ASN A 945 50.09 -10.23 -2.56
C ASN A 945 51.43 -10.86 -2.99
N ILE A 946 52.31 -11.09 -2.02
CA ILE A 946 53.61 -11.73 -2.19
C ILE A 946 53.48 -13.20 -1.73
N VAL A 947 53.65 -14.11 -2.67
CA VAL A 947 53.65 -15.54 -2.39
C VAL A 947 55.06 -15.99 -2.12
N VAL A 948 55.30 -16.48 -0.91
CA VAL A 948 56.65 -16.97 -0.46
C VAL A 948 56.54 -18.46 -0.10
N LYS A 949 57.66 -19.18 -0.33
CA LYS A 949 57.78 -20.61 -0.02
C LYS A 949 59.03 -20.84 0.88
#